data_c594dfbe0a55df00bc579494989a4500
#
_entry.id   c594dfbe0a55df00bc579494989a4500
#
_cell.length_a   1.000
_cell.length_b   1.000
_cell.length_c   1.000
_cell.angle_alpha   90.00
_cell.angle_beta   90.00
_cell.angle_gamma   90.00
#
_symmetry.space_group_name_H-M   'P 1'
#
loop_
_entity.id
_entity.type
_entity.pdbx_description
1 polymer ?
#
loop_
_entity_poly.entity_id
_entity_poly.type
_entity_poly.pdbx_seq_one_letter_code
_entity_poly.pdbx_strand_id
1 'polypeptide(L)'
;MYRIGVDIGSTTIKVVILDHTGEMVFSRYERHYADIGNKIRDIFTDISRLIGNAEVTLSITGSGGMNCARQMDVPFTQEVIAAAKAIKAFHPETDVAIELGGEDAKITYFSGGLEQRMNGTCAGGTGAFIDQMASLLKVDASGLNEMARHYKVIYPIAARCGVFAKTDVQTLLNEGADRNDIAASIFQAVVIQTISGLACGRPIRGKIAFLGGPLHFLPELRKRFVETLNLAEDQVIIPEHAQLFVAIGAALSSAEQQPARFKVLLDRLEKNAGTVCPETNRLPALFRNWQEYKAFKERHDTHRVLRRDPADAVGKCFLGIDAGSTTTKIALIDEEGALLYTHYGSNEGSPLESTIKALKTMYRQLPAGTEIAWSAVTGYGEALLKAALGIDAGEIETIAHYKAAEHFCPGVDFILDIGGQDMKCLKIKDGNIESILLNEACSSGCGSFLDTFARSLGMSIGAFSTEALLAENPVDLGSRCTVFMNSRVKQAQKEGASLGDISAGLSYSIIKNALFKVIKMKTPEELGDKIVVQGGTFHNDAVLRCFELVTGKEVIRPDIAGIMGAYGAALIARERYREGARTQMIRAEQLDAIRLSSRITRCRHCANSCLLTIHDFGNGQRFISGNRCEKGAGKDDGGSKLPNLFAYKYERLFKYEPLPLSMARRGVVGIPRALNIYENYPFWFTFFTALGFRVELSGRSSPELYNKGMETIPSESVCYPAKMVHGHIMDLVDRGVGFIFYPCIVKEVREQKKADNHFNCPIVSSYPEVIKNNADALREKNILFIKPFLPYDNKKRLIRRL
;
A
#
# COMPACT_ATOMS: atom_id res chain seq x y z
N MET A 1 -27.93 -36.60 -14.08
CA MET A 1 -27.43 -35.45 -14.83
C MET A 1 -26.71 -34.56 -13.85
N TYR A 2 -25.46 -34.19 -14.11
CA TYR A 2 -24.66 -33.32 -13.24
C TYR A 2 -24.67 -31.88 -13.77
N ARG A 3 -24.55 -30.91 -12.84
CA ARG A 3 -24.44 -29.47 -13.17
C ARG A 3 -23.06 -29.01 -12.79
N ILE A 4 -22.29 -28.52 -13.75
CA ILE A 4 -20.92 -28.09 -13.54
C ILE A 4 -20.88 -26.57 -13.60
N GLY A 5 -20.28 -25.96 -12.58
CA GLY A 5 -19.97 -24.53 -12.56
C GLY A 5 -18.48 -24.30 -12.45
N VAL A 6 -17.96 -23.48 -13.34
CA VAL A 6 -16.53 -23.10 -13.35
C VAL A 6 -16.39 -21.60 -13.18
N ASP A 7 -15.70 -21.18 -12.14
CA ASP A 7 -15.33 -19.78 -11.92
C ASP A 7 -13.82 -19.62 -12.16
N ILE A 8 -13.47 -18.89 -13.22
CA ILE A 8 -12.09 -18.55 -13.55
C ILE A 8 -11.85 -17.10 -13.17
N GLY A 9 -11.44 -16.91 -11.92
CA GLY A 9 -11.08 -15.59 -11.41
C GLY A 9 -9.69 -15.13 -11.89
N SER A 10 -9.26 -13.99 -11.38
CA SER A 10 -7.96 -13.41 -11.73
C SER A 10 -6.75 -14.21 -11.22
N THR A 11 -6.90 -14.94 -10.12
CA THR A 11 -5.80 -15.70 -9.48
C THR A 11 -6.11 -17.18 -9.27
N THR A 12 -7.40 -17.56 -9.27
CA THR A 12 -7.85 -18.91 -8.90
C THR A 12 -8.87 -19.45 -9.88
N ILE A 13 -8.88 -20.78 -10.03
CA ILE A 13 -9.95 -21.55 -10.68
C ILE A 13 -10.73 -22.27 -9.60
N LYS A 14 -12.05 -22.20 -9.70
CA LYS A 14 -12.97 -22.91 -8.82
C LYS A 14 -13.91 -23.72 -9.69
N VAL A 15 -14.09 -24.97 -9.35
CA VAL A 15 -14.98 -25.87 -10.05
C VAL A 15 -15.87 -26.58 -9.03
N VAL A 16 -17.16 -26.61 -9.32
CA VAL A 16 -18.17 -27.28 -8.52
C VAL A 16 -19.05 -28.18 -9.41
N ILE A 17 -19.33 -29.33 -8.92
CA ILE A 17 -20.31 -30.26 -9.55
C ILE A 17 -21.43 -30.49 -8.56
N LEU A 18 -22.65 -30.16 -8.97
CA LEU A 18 -23.87 -30.48 -8.25
C LEU A 18 -24.55 -31.70 -8.92
N ASP A 19 -25.11 -32.59 -8.13
CA ASP A 19 -25.94 -33.69 -8.64
C ASP A 19 -27.36 -33.22 -8.99
N HIS A 20 -28.25 -34.17 -9.29
CA HIS A 20 -29.65 -33.89 -9.63
C HIS A 20 -30.47 -33.35 -8.43
N THR A 21 -30.02 -33.62 -7.21
CA THR A 21 -30.66 -33.14 -5.99
C THR A 21 -30.18 -31.73 -5.60
N GLY A 22 -29.06 -31.25 -6.17
CA GLY A 22 -28.40 -30.01 -5.85
C GLY A 22 -27.29 -30.19 -4.82
N GLU A 23 -26.97 -31.43 -4.43
CA GLU A 23 -25.84 -31.69 -3.52
C GLU A 23 -24.51 -31.60 -4.25
N MET A 24 -23.48 -31.10 -3.55
CA MET A 24 -22.13 -30.91 -4.09
C MET A 24 -21.34 -32.22 -4.03
N VAL A 25 -21.14 -32.86 -5.18
CA VAL A 25 -20.40 -34.11 -5.30
C VAL A 25 -18.91 -33.92 -5.59
N PHE A 26 -18.51 -32.73 -6.04
CA PHE A 26 -17.12 -32.39 -6.29
C PHE A 26 -16.91 -30.88 -6.13
N SER A 27 -15.76 -30.51 -5.58
CA SER A 27 -15.31 -29.13 -5.56
C SER A 27 -13.79 -29.05 -5.67
N ARG A 28 -13.30 -28.00 -6.32
CA ARG A 28 -11.88 -27.70 -6.43
C ARG A 28 -11.67 -26.20 -6.34
N TYR A 29 -10.66 -25.79 -5.60
CA TYR A 29 -10.21 -24.40 -5.46
C TYR A 29 -8.68 -24.38 -5.59
N GLU A 30 -8.15 -23.86 -6.70
CA GLU A 30 -6.72 -23.86 -6.98
C GLU A 30 -6.23 -22.53 -7.58
N ARG A 31 -4.98 -22.16 -7.28
CA ARG A 31 -4.31 -21.04 -7.96
C ARG A 31 -3.83 -21.51 -9.34
N HIS A 32 -4.09 -20.71 -10.38
CA HIS A 32 -3.70 -21.06 -11.76
C HIS A 32 -2.34 -20.50 -12.17
N TYR A 33 -1.73 -19.60 -11.41
CA TYR A 33 -0.42 -19.01 -11.72
C TYR A 33 -0.28 -18.56 -13.20
N ALA A 34 -1.34 -17.98 -13.75
CA ALA A 34 -1.50 -17.60 -15.15
C ALA A 34 -1.57 -18.76 -16.18
N ASP A 35 -1.41 -20.00 -15.76
CA ASP A 35 -1.57 -21.19 -16.61
C ASP A 35 -2.99 -21.77 -16.51
N ILE A 36 -3.97 -20.99 -16.99
CA ILE A 36 -5.39 -21.36 -16.95
C ILE A 36 -5.66 -22.60 -17.78
N GLY A 37 -5.06 -22.70 -18.98
CA GLY A 37 -5.35 -23.78 -19.94
C GLY A 37 -4.97 -25.16 -19.42
N ASN A 38 -3.76 -25.32 -18.89
CA ASN A 38 -3.31 -26.60 -18.35
C ASN A 38 -4.06 -26.93 -17.06
N LYS A 39 -4.28 -25.96 -16.17
CA LYS A 39 -5.01 -26.17 -14.92
C LYS A 39 -6.46 -26.63 -15.13
N ILE A 40 -7.19 -26.03 -16.07
CA ILE A 40 -8.55 -26.49 -16.40
C ILE A 40 -8.51 -27.90 -16.97
N ARG A 41 -7.54 -28.21 -17.81
CA ARG A 41 -7.39 -29.55 -18.40
C ARG A 41 -7.15 -30.62 -17.33
N ASP A 42 -6.26 -30.32 -16.38
CA ASP A 42 -5.97 -31.21 -15.25
C ASP A 42 -7.24 -31.46 -14.41
N ILE A 43 -7.95 -30.39 -14.03
CA ILE A 43 -9.21 -30.52 -13.27
C ILE A 43 -10.26 -31.29 -14.03
N PHE A 44 -10.43 -31.06 -15.34
CA PHE A 44 -11.40 -31.75 -16.16
C PHE A 44 -11.02 -33.23 -16.38
N THR A 45 -9.73 -33.55 -16.42
CA THR A 45 -9.23 -34.93 -16.42
C THR A 45 -9.62 -35.64 -15.13
N ASP A 46 -9.48 -35.02 -13.98
CA ASP A 46 -9.91 -35.59 -12.70
C ASP A 46 -11.44 -35.76 -12.64
N ILE A 47 -12.19 -34.81 -13.14
CA ILE A 47 -13.65 -34.88 -13.25
C ILE A 47 -14.06 -36.04 -14.18
N SER A 48 -13.37 -36.24 -15.30
CA SER A 48 -13.64 -37.37 -16.22
C SER A 48 -13.46 -38.73 -15.55
N ARG A 49 -12.53 -38.85 -14.60
CA ARG A 49 -12.35 -40.07 -13.79
C ARG A 49 -13.50 -40.28 -12.81
N LEU A 50 -14.11 -39.20 -12.31
CA LEU A 50 -15.17 -39.24 -11.32
C LEU A 50 -16.55 -39.57 -11.95
N ILE A 51 -16.92 -38.82 -13.00
CA ILE A 51 -18.26 -38.91 -13.63
C ILE A 51 -18.28 -39.63 -14.97
N GLY A 52 -17.10 -40.03 -15.51
CA GLY A 52 -16.98 -40.67 -16.81
C GLY A 52 -17.52 -39.82 -17.94
N ASN A 53 -18.28 -40.41 -18.84
CA ASN A 53 -18.95 -39.73 -19.95
C ASN A 53 -20.42 -39.41 -19.65
N ALA A 54 -20.72 -38.98 -18.44
CA ALA A 54 -22.07 -38.62 -18.02
C ALA A 54 -22.62 -37.42 -18.81
N GLU A 55 -23.96 -37.30 -18.82
CA GLU A 55 -24.60 -36.08 -19.29
C GLU A 55 -24.49 -34.98 -18.25
N VAL A 56 -24.01 -33.83 -18.71
CA VAL A 56 -23.75 -32.68 -17.87
C VAL A 56 -24.28 -31.39 -18.50
N THR A 57 -24.63 -30.43 -17.68
CA THR A 57 -24.74 -29.01 -18.07
C THR A 57 -23.55 -28.25 -17.50
N LEU A 58 -22.99 -27.31 -18.24
CA LEU A 58 -21.80 -26.55 -17.83
C LEU A 58 -22.01 -25.06 -18.06
N SER A 59 -21.72 -24.24 -17.04
CA SER A 59 -21.62 -22.82 -17.19
C SER A 59 -20.28 -22.33 -16.65
N ILE A 60 -19.66 -21.36 -17.35
CA ILE A 60 -18.42 -20.74 -16.97
C ILE A 60 -18.68 -19.29 -16.58
N THR A 61 -17.98 -18.82 -15.56
CA THR A 61 -18.01 -17.46 -15.05
C THR A 61 -16.61 -16.99 -14.70
N GLY A 62 -16.48 -15.77 -14.21
CA GLY A 62 -15.20 -15.22 -13.79
C GLY A 62 -14.48 -14.38 -14.85
N SER A 63 -13.65 -13.45 -14.42
CA SER A 63 -12.96 -12.49 -15.31
C SER A 63 -12.05 -13.14 -16.35
N GLY A 64 -11.52 -14.35 -16.07
CA GLY A 64 -10.72 -15.16 -16.99
C GLY A 64 -11.54 -16.17 -17.81
N GLY A 65 -12.85 -16.31 -17.55
CA GLY A 65 -13.67 -17.40 -18.05
C GLY A 65 -14.20 -17.24 -19.47
N MET A 66 -14.31 -16.03 -19.98
CA MET A 66 -14.97 -15.74 -21.26
C MET A 66 -14.32 -16.45 -22.45
N ASN A 67 -12.99 -16.47 -22.51
CA ASN A 67 -12.26 -17.18 -23.58
C ASN A 67 -12.47 -18.69 -23.49
N CYS A 68 -12.41 -19.25 -22.29
CA CYS A 68 -12.64 -20.66 -22.05
C CYS A 68 -14.09 -21.08 -22.44
N ALA A 69 -15.06 -20.23 -22.09
CA ALA A 69 -16.46 -20.46 -22.48
C ALA A 69 -16.64 -20.49 -24.00
N ARG A 70 -16.01 -19.58 -24.75
CA ARG A 70 -16.01 -19.57 -26.22
C ARG A 70 -15.32 -20.80 -26.83
N GLN A 71 -14.16 -21.19 -26.29
CA GLN A 71 -13.41 -22.34 -26.76
C GLN A 71 -14.20 -23.66 -26.60
N MET A 72 -14.94 -23.78 -25.52
CA MET A 72 -15.75 -24.95 -25.21
C MET A 72 -17.15 -24.90 -25.80
N ASP A 73 -17.54 -23.77 -26.40
CA ASP A 73 -18.88 -23.49 -26.90
C ASP A 73 -19.95 -23.75 -25.82
N VAL A 74 -19.75 -23.10 -24.66
CA VAL A 74 -20.65 -23.13 -23.50
C VAL A 74 -21.02 -21.72 -23.05
N PRO A 75 -22.21 -21.55 -22.44
CA PRO A 75 -22.63 -20.24 -21.96
C PRO A 75 -21.71 -19.66 -20.89
N PHE A 76 -21.51 -18.34 -20.98
CA PHE A 76 -20.85 -17.54 -19.95
C PHE A 76 -21.89 -16.85 -19.08
N THR A 77 -21.83 -17.07 -17.77
CA THR A 77 -22.69 -16.40 -16.79
C THR A 77 -21.90 -15.27 -16.11
N GLN A 78 -22.48 -14.08 -16.02
CA GLN A 78 -21.85 -12.99 -15.28
C GLN A 78 -21.74 -13.34 -13.80
N GLU A 79 -20.61 -12.97 -13.16
CA GLU A 79 -20.33 -13.26 -11.74
C GLU A 79 -21.43 -12.76 -10.80
N VAL A 80 -21.97 -11.56 -11.06
CA VAL A 80 -23.05 -10.98 -10.24
C VAL A 80 -24.32 -11.84 -10.29
N ILE A 81 -24.66 -12.39 -11.44
CA ILE A 81 -25.82 -13.25 -11.61
C ILE A 81 -25.58 -14.61 -10.93
N ALA A 82 -24.38 -15.18 -11.11
CA ALA A 82 -24.00 -16.42 -10.46
C ALA A 82 -24.03 -16.29 -8.92
N ALA A 83 -23.36 -15.29 -8.35
CA ALA A 83 -23.37 -15.05 -6.92
C ALA A 83 -24.80 -14.83 -6.38
N ALA A 84 -25.61 -14.04 -7.07
CA ALA A 84 -27.00 -13.78 -6.66
C ALA A 84 -27.87 -15.05 -6.69
N LYS A 85 -27.70 -15.94 -7.68
CA LYS A 85 -28.41 -17.22 -7.73
C LYS A 85 -28.04 -18.13 -6.55
N ALA A 86 -26.73 -18.22 -6.22
CA ALA A 86 -26.30 -19.03 -5.09
C ALA A 86 -26.82 -18.49 -3.75
N ILE A 87 -26.77 -17.18 -3.54
CA ILE A 87 -27.30 -16.55 -2.32
C ILE A 87 -28.80 -16.79 -2.19
N LYS A 88 -29.56 -16.54 -3.24
CA LYS A 88 -31.02 -16.77 -3.20
C LYS A 88 -31.40 -18.23 -2.94
N ALA A 89 -30.56 -19.19 -3.38
CA ALA A 89 -30.82 -20.60 -3.18
C ALA A 89 -30.52 -21.06 -1.74
N PHE A 90 -29.44 -20.58 -1.12
CA PHE A 90 -28.94 -21.09 0.15
C PHE A 90 -29.13 -20.12 1.33
N HIS A 91 -29.15 -18.82 1.09
CA HIS A 91 -29.26 -17.76 2.11
C HIS A 91 -30.21 -16.66 1.63
N PRO A 92 -31.48 -16.96 1.37
CA PRO A 92 -32.46 -15.99 0.84
C PRO A 92 -32.72 -14.79 1.78
N GLU A 93 -32.37 -14.92 3.05
CA GLU A 93 -32.47 -13.89 4.06
C GLU A 93 -31.37 -12.83 4.00
N THR A 94 -30.39 -12.94 3.10
CA THR A 94 -29.27 -12.03 2.96
C THR A 94 -29.70 -10.67 2.44
N ASP A 95 -29.41 -9.60 3.16
CA ASP A 95 -29.61 -8.22 2.72
C ASP A 95 -28.44 -7.69 1.92
N VAL A 96 -27.21 -8.00 2.36
CA VAL A 96 -25.96 -7.55 1.72
C VAL A 96 -24.95 -8.70 1.69
N ALA A 97 -24.23 -8.85 0.58
CA ALA A 97 -23.06 -9.73 0.49
C ALA A 97 -21.79 -8.92 0.28
N ILE A 98 -20.78 -9.19 1.10
CA ILE A 98 -19.41 -8.68 0.93
C ILE A 98 -18.57 -9.83 0.41
N GLU A 99 -18.02 -9.67 -0.79
CA GLU A 99 -17.14 -10.64 -1.43
C GLU A 99 -15.75 -10.08 -1.63
N LEU A 100 -14.73 -10.77 -1.12
CA LEU A 100 -13.32 -10.46 -1.41
C LEU A 100 -12.74 -11.55 -2.31
N GLY A 101 -12.37 -11.15 -3.51
CA GLY A 101 -11.67 -11.98 -4.49
C GLY A 101 -10.15 -11.85 -4.40
N GLY A 102 -9.45 -12.42 -5.39
CA GLY A 102 -8.00 -12.30 -5.51
C GLY A 102 -7.55 -10.87 -5.84
N GLU A 103 -8.24 -10.19 -6.75
CA GLU A 103 -7.91 -8.82 -7.19
C GLU A 103 -9.10 -7.87 -7.19
N ASP A 104 -10.27 -8.33 -6.83
CA ASP A 104 -11.49 -7.54 -6.75
C ASP A 104 -12.15 -7.66 -5.38
N ALA A 105 -12.89 -6.64 -5.01
CA ALA A 105 -13.77 -6.63 -3.87
C ALA A 105 -15.15 -6.15 -4.34
N LYS A 106 -16.22 -6.77 -3.83
CA LYS A 106 -17.58 -6.49 -4.25
C LYS A 106 -18.49 -6.35 -3.05
N ILE A 107 -19.46 -5.43 -3.12
CA ILE A 107 -20.60 -5.37 -2.22
C ILE A 107 -21.85 -5.50 -3.07
N THR A 108 -22.67 -6.49 -2.76
CA THR A 108 -23.93 -6.75 -3.46
C THR A 108 -25.09 -6.52 -2.49
N TYR A 109 -26.03 -5.63 -2.83
CA TYR A 109 -27.24 -5.34 -2.09
C TYR A 109 -28.39 -6.11 -2.73
N PHE A 110 -29.22 -6.77 -1.92
CA PHE A 110 -30.40 -7.54 -2.35
C PHE A 110 -31.71 -6.83 -2.03
N SER A 111 -31.71 -5.95 -1.03
CA SER A 111 -32.87 -5.14 -0.64
C SER A 111 -33.07 -3.97 -1.60
N GLY A 112 -34.30 -3.81 -2.14
CA GLY A 112 -34.62 -2.71 -3.07
C GLY A 112 -34.18 -2.95 -4.54
N GLY A 113 -33.83 -4.18 -4.89
CA GLY A 113 -33.31 -4.59 -6.19
C GLY A 113 -31.84 -5.01 -6.10
N LEU A 114 -31.39 -5.82 -7.08
CA LEU A 114 -29.99 -6.28 -7.13
C LEU A 114 -29.08 -5.13 -7.58
N GLU A 115 -28.22 -4.65 -6.68
CA GLU A 115 -27.18 -3.67 -6.99
C GLU A 115 -25.83 -4.22 -6.55
N GLN A 116 -24.86 -4.23 -7.45
CA GLN A 116 -23.49 -4.62 -7.12
C GLN A 116 -22.54 -3.44 -7.36
N ARG A 117 -21.65 -3.24 -6.42
CA ARG A 117 -20.54 -2.31 -6.49
C ARG A 117 -19.22 -3.07 -6.41
N MET A 118 -18.28 -2.72 -7.26
CA MET A 118 -16.99 -3.40 -7.37
C MET A 118 -15.86 -2.39 -7.51
N ASN A 119 -14.73 -2.66 -6.87
CA ASN A 119 -13.51 -1.90 -7.13
C ASN A 119 -12.89 -2.38 -8.46
N GLY A 120 -13.02 -1.58 -9.51
CA GLY A 120 -12.48 -1.93 -10.83
C GLY A 120 -11.05 -1.47 -11.11
N THR A 121 -10.45 -0.66 -10.23
CA THR A 121 -9.22 0.07 -10.56
C THR A 121 -8.08 -0.10 -9.55
N CYS A 122 -8.30 -0.68 -8.39
CA CYS A 122 -7.26 -0.83 -7.37
C CYS A 122 -7.39 -2.18 -6.66
N ALA A 123 -6.30 -2.96 -6.60
CA ALA A 123 -6.26 -4.21 -5.85
C ALA A 123 -6.17 -4.03 -4.32
N GLY A 124 -6.16 -2.80 -3.83
CA GLY A 124 -6.25 -2.54 -2.40
C GLY A 124 -7.54 -3.10 -1.81
N GLY A 125 -7.47 -3.73 -0.66
CA GLY A 125 -8.61 -4.41 -0.04
C GLY A 125 -8.92 -5.79 -0.60
N THR A 126 -8.01 -6.43 -1.34
CA THR A 126 -8.21 -7.74 -1.99
C THR A 126 -7.20 -8.79 -1.52
N GLY A 127 -7.38 -10.03 -1.92
CA GLY A 127 -6.45 -11.13 -1.60
C GLY A 127 -5.00 -10.86 -2.04
N ALA A 128 -4.80 -10.29 -3.24
CA ALA A 128 -3.46 -9.94 -3.72
C ALA A 128 -2.79 -8.87 -2.86
N PHE A 129 -3.55 -7.92 -2.34
CA PHE A 129 -3.03 -6.94 -1.38
C PHE A 129 -2.62 -7.63 -0.07
N ILE A 130 -3.44 -8.54 0.45
CA ILE A 130 -3.14 -9.31 1.67
C ILE A 130 -1.86 -10.13 1.48
N ASP A 131 -1.73 -10.86 0.36
CA ASP A 131 -0.53 -11.63 0.02
C ASP A 131 0.72 -10.73 -0.05
N GLN A 132 0.59 -9.55 -0.64
CA GLN A 132 1.68 -8.58 -0.73
C GLN A 132 2.11 -8.06 0.66
N MET A 133 1.15 -7.75 1.53
CA MET A 133 1.44 -7.29 2.90
C MET A 133 2.01 -8.42 3.76
N ALA A 134 1.50 -9.65 3.63
CA ALA A 134 2.03 -10.82 4.32
C ALA A 134 3.51 -11.07 3.95
N SER A 135 3.86 -10.88 2.66
CA SER A 135 5.25 -11.02 2.21
C SER A 135 6.21 -10.01 2.84
N LEU A 136 5.76 -8.81 3.21
CA LEU A 136 6.57 -7.82 3.95
C LEU A 136 6.89 -8.32 5.37
N LEU A 137 5.94 -9.03 5.98
CA LEU A 137 6.10 -9.68 7.29
C LEU A 137 6.74 -11.08 7.17
N LYS A 138 7.14 -11.51 5.95
CA LYS A 138 7.75 -12.82 5.65
C LYS A 138 6.91 -14.01 6.09
N VAL A 139 5.61 -13.91 5.93
CA VAL A 139 4.63 -14.96 6.13
C VAL A 139 3.72 -15.05 4.92
N ASP A 140 2.93 -16.10 4.83
CA ASP A 140 1.78 -16.19 3.91
C ASP A 140 0.52 -15.57 4.56
N ALA A 141 -0.59 -15.59 3.84
CA ALA A 141 -1.85 -15.04 4.34
C ALA A 141 -2.34 -15.75 5.61
N SER A 142 -2.06 -17.06 5.75
CA SER A 142 -2.41 -17.84 6.96
C SER A 142 -1.56 -17.41 8.16
N GLY A 143 -0.25 -17.24 7.95
CA GLY A 143 0.65 -16.70 8.97
C GLY A 143 0.29 -15.28 9.40
N LEU A 144 -0.14 -14.43 8.44
CA LEU A 144 -0.64 -13.10 8.76
C LEU A 144 -1.89 -13.15 9.63
N ASN A 145 -2.81 -14.09 9.34
CA ASN A 145 -4.03 -14.28 10.13
C ASN A 145 -3.70 -14.75 11.57
N GLU A 146 -2.74 -15.67 11.71
CA GLU A 146 -2.32 -16.14 13.04
C GLU A 146 -1.66 -15.01 13.86
N MET A 147 -0.79 -14.20 13.24
CA MET A 147 -0.23 -13.01 13.89
C MET A 147 -1.34 -12.05 14.33
N ALA A 148 -2.32 -11.77 13.47
CA ALA A 148 -3.41 -10.86 13.76
C ALA A 148 -4.26 -11.30 14.97
N ARG A 149 -4.29 -12.59 15.30
CA ARG A 149 -5.00 -13.11 16.49
C ARG A 149 -4.43 -12.57 17.81
N HIS A 150 -3.14 -12.27 17.86
CA HIS A 150 -2.40 -11.88 19.06
C HIS A 150 -2.15 -10.38 19.19
N TYR A 151 -2.86 -9.55 18.40
CA TYR A 151 -2.70 -8.10 18.44
C TYR A 151 -3.15 -7.49 19.77
N LYS A 152 -2.53 -6.36 20.11
CA LYS A 152 -2.88 -5.53 21.27
C LYS A 152 -3.37 -4.15 20.86
N VAL A 153 -2.89 -3.65 19.73
CA VAL A 153 -3.15 -2.29 19.24
C VAL A 153 -3.35 -2.29 17.72
N ILE A 154 -4.22 -1.43 17.23
CA ILE A 154 -4.40 -1.17 15.79
C ILE A 154 -3.73 0.15 15.43
N TYR A 155 -2.76 0.10 14.53
CA TYR A 155 -2.11 1.28 13.95
C TYR A 155 -2.93 1.85 12.80
N PRO A 156 -2.95 3.18 12.63
CA PRO A 156 -3.53 3.78 11.43
C PRO A 156 -2.65 3.48 10.22
N ILE A 157 -3.13 2.62 9.32
CA ILE A 157 -2.53 2.34 8.03
C ILE A 157 -3.43 2.93 6.94
N ALA A 158 -2.82 3.55 5.91
CA ALA A 158 -3.56 4.16 4.83
C ALA A 158 -4.44 3.13 4.10
N ALA A 159 -5.74 3.34 4.15
CA ALA A 159 -6.74 2.46 3.53
C ALA A 159 -7.15 2.93 2.12
N ARG A 160 -6.31 3.72 1.44
CA ARG A 160 -6.65 4.34 0.16
C ARG A 160 -6.03 3.64 -1.04
N CYS A 161 -4.80 3.17 -0.89
CA CYS A 161 -4.01 2.58 -1.97
C CYS A 161 -3.01 1.62 -1.36
N GLY A 162 -2.84 0.43 -1.94
CA GLY A 162 -1.88 -0.56 -1.47
C GLY A 162 -0.44 -0.06 -1.37
N VAL A 163 -0.08 0.94 -2.17
CA VAL A 163 1.25 1.56 -2.14
C VAL A 163 1.46 2.37 -0.86
N PHE A 164 0.50 3.23 -0.50
CA PHE A 164 0.58 4.01 0.74
C PHE A 164 0.50 3.11 1.97
N ALA A 165 -0.38 2.10 1.96
CA ALA A 165 -0.44 1.11 3.04
C ALA A 165 0.89 0.40 3.25
N LYS A 166 1.57 0.04 2.16
CA LYS A 166 2.90 -0.58 2.20
C LYS A 166 3.95 0.33 2.83
N THR A 167 3.95 1.63 2.49
CA THR A 167 4.85 2.62 3.08
C THR A 167 4.63 2.73 4.59
N ASP A 168 3.36 2.80 5.03
CA ASP A 168 3.02 2.87 6.45
C ASP A 168 3.47 1.59 7.19
N VAL A 169 3.21 0.40 6.62
CA VAL A 169 3.65 -0.88 7.20
C VAL A 169 5.17 -0.92 7.35
N GLN A 170 5.92 -0.46 6.35
CA GLN A 170 7.37 -0.45 6.41
C GLN A 170 7.91 0.54 7.44
N THR A 171 7.31 1.72 7.54
CA THR A 171 7.65 2.69 8.57
C THR A 171 7.46 2.08 9.96
N LEU A 172 6.31 1.42 10.21
CA LEU A 172 6.04 0.73 11.48
C LEU A 172 7.06 -0.37 11.77
N LEU A 173 7.43 -1.18 10.77
CA LEU A 173 8.46 -2.22 10.91
C LEU A 173 9.82 -1.61 11.27
N ASN A 174 10.22 -0.53 10.59
CA ASN A 174 11.50 0.15 10.83
C ASN A 174 11.54 0.85 12.21
N GLU A 175 10.39 1.30 12.69
CA GLU A 175 10.20 1.84 14.04
C GLU A 175 10.10 0.75 15.13
N GLY A 176 10.15 -0.53 14.76
CA GLY A 176 10.12 -1.67 15.69
C GLY A 176 8.74 -1.95 16.29
N ALA A 177 7.65 -1.62 15.61
CA ALA A 177 6.31 -1.98 16.02
C ALA A 177 6.10 -3.51 16.03
N ASP A 178 5.25 -4.01 16.92
CA ASP A 178 4.96 -5.46 17.03
C ASP A 178 4.29 -5.95 15.74
N ARG A 179 4.79 -7.07 15.20
CA ARG A 179 4.28 -7.64 13.94
C ARG A 179 2.83 -8.13 14.06
N ASN A 180 2.41 -8.56 15.23
CA ASN A 180 1.02 -8.98 15.48
C ASN A 180 0.08 -7.79 15.35
N ASP A 181 0.48 -6.63 15.90
CA ASP A 181 -0.27 -5.38 15.79
C ASP A 181 -0.32 -4.89 14.35
N ILE A 182 0.80 -4.98 13.62
CA ILE A 182 0.86 -4.63 12.20
C ILE A 182 -0.06 -5.53 11.38
N ALA A 183 -0.07 -6.85 11.63
CA ALA A 183 -0.92 -7.80 10.91
C ALA A 183 -2.42 -7.48 11.08
N ALA A 184 -2.87 -7.22 12.31
CA ALA A 184 -4.24 -6.80 12.58
C ALA A 184 -4.57 -5.43 11.95
N SER A 185 -3.59 -4.51 11.93
CA SER A 185 -3.74 -3.18 11.32
C SER A 185 -3.86 -3.25 9.79
N ILE A 186 -3.17 -4.20 9.15
CA ILE A 186 -3.34 -4.50 7.72
C ILE A 186 -4.76 -4.96 7.44
N PHE A 187 -5.31 -5.88 8.22
CA PHE A 187 -6.69 -6.32 8.06
C PHE A 187 -7.68 -5.17 8.29
N GLN A 188 -7.44 -4.32 9.27
CA GLN A 188 -8.26 -3.12 9.48
C GLN A 188 -8.22 -2.18 8.27
N ALA A 189 -7.07 -1.99 7.64
CA ALA A 189 -6.95 -1.18 6.43
C ALA A 189 -7.72 -1.80 5.25
N VAL A 190 -7.69 -3.13 5.07
CA VAL A 190 -8.50 -3.86 4.07
C VAL A 190 -9.99 -3.58 4.29
N VAL A 191 -10.46 -3.70 5.53
CA VAL A 191 -11.87 -3.47 5.89
C VAL A 191 -12.29 -2.04 5.58
N ILE A 192 -11.52 -1.05 6.06
CA ILE A 192 -11.81 0.37 5.83
C ILE A 192 -11.84 0.66 4.33
N GLN A 193 -10.88 0.16 3.57
CA GLN A 193 -10.82 0.37 2.12
C GLN A 193 -12.02 -0.25 1.39
N THR A 194 -12.43 -1.45 1.78
CA THR A 194 -13.58 -2.13 1.18
C THR A 194 -14.86 -1.37 1.47
N ILE A 195 -15.10 -0.99 2.73
CA ILE A 195 -16.32 -0.27 3.13
C ILE A 195 -16.34 1.12 2.48
N SER A 196 -15.32 1.94 2.69
CA SER A 196 -15.32 3.32 2.21
C SER A 196 -15.23 3.43 0.69
N GLY A 197 -14.56 2.48 0.04
CA GLY A 197 -14.44 2.44 -1.42
C GLY A 197 -15.68 1.95 -2.14
N LEU A 198 -16.50 1.10 -1.51
CA LEU A 198 -17.63 0.44 -2.19
C LEU A 198 -19.01 0.84 -1.65
N ALA A 199 -19.13 1.15 -0.35
CA ALA A 199 -20.43 1.57 0.19
C ALA A 199 -20.94 2.87 -0.47
N CYS A 200 -20.04 3.85 -0.70
CA CYS A 200 -20.33 5.08 -1.44
C CYS A 200 -21.68 5.73 -1.05
N GLY A 201 -21.94 5.87 0.24
CA GLY A 201 -23.16 6.48 0.78
C GLY A 201 -24.33 5.53 0.99
N ARG A 202 -24.27 4.26 0.59
CA ARG A 202 -25.31 3.27 0.87
C ARG A 202 -24.94 2.45 2.10
N PRO A 203 -25.77 2.44 3.16
CA PRO A 203 -25.49 1.72 4.38
C PRO A 203 -25.36 0.20 4.17
N ILE A 204 -24.42 -0.43 4.86
CA ILE A 204 -24.26 -1.89 4.92
C ILE A 204 -25.00 -2.36 6.19
N ARG A 205 -26.22 -2.84 6.05
CA ARG A 205 -27.10 -3.19 7.18
C ARG A 205 -27.92 -4.44 6.89
N GLY A 206 -28.52 -5.01 7.93
CA GLY A 206 -29.31 -6.24 7.88
C GLY A 206 -28.44 -7.46 8.03
N LYS A 207 -28.81 -8.57 7.41
CA LYS A 207 -28.05 -9.82 7.40
C LYS A 207 -26.99 -9.80 6.32
N ILE A 208 -25.73 -9.95 6.71
CA ILE A 208 -24.57 -9.77 5.85
C ILE A 208 -23.88 -11.09 5.63
N ALA A 209 -23.80 -11.52 4.35
CA ALA A 209 -23.07 -12.70 3.95
C ALA A 209 -21.61 -12.36 3.57
N PHE A 210 -20.66 -13.11 4.11
CA PHE A 210 -19.23 -12.97 3.84
C PHE A 210 -18.76 -14.04 2.86
N LEU A 211 -18.32 -13.63 1.65
CA LEU A 211 -17.99 -14.50 0.54
C LEU A 211 -16.56 -14.31 0.03
N GLY A 212 -16.08 -15.28 -0.74
CA GLY A 212 -14.77 -15.25 -1.37
C GLY A 212 -13.65 -15.85 -0.51
N GLY A 213 -12.53 -16.15 -1.15
CA GLY A 213 -11.41 -16.86 -0.49
C GLY A 213 -10.86 -16.14 0.74
N PRO A 214 -10.49 -14.84 0.67
CA PRO A 214 -9.97 -14.13 1.84
C PRO A 214 -10.91 -14.16 3.04
N LEU A 215 -12.21 -13.96 2.87
CA LEU A 215 -13.16 -13.98 3.98
C LEU A 215 -13.49 -15.40 4.49
N HIS A 216 -13.27 -16.43 3.65
CA HIS A 216 -13.41 -17.82 4.07
C HIS A 216 -12.21 -18.31 4.90
N PHE A 217 -10.97 -18.07 4.39
CA PHE A 217 -9.75 -18.61 4.97
C PHE A 217 -9.15 -17.76 6.10
N LEU A 218 -9.53 -16.48 6.23
CA LEU A 218 -8.95 -15.53 7.19
C LEU A 218 -10.00 -15.06 8.21
N PRO A 219 -10.25 -15.82 9.29
CA PRO A 219 -11.26 -15.47 10.29
C PRO A 219 -10.99 -14.15 11.01
N GLU A 220 -9.72 -13.76 11.25
CA GLU A 220 -9.41 -12.47 11.88
C GLU A 220 -9.74 -11.27 10.96
N LEU A 221 -9.61 -11.42 9.64
CA LEU A 221 -10.08 -10.43 8.67
C LEU A 221 -11.62 -10.27 8.75
N ARG A 222 -12.36 -11.38 8.76
CA ARG A 222 -13.82 -11.37 8.90
C ARG A 222 -14.26 -10.74 10.22
N LYS A 223 -13.57 -11.07 11.31
CA LYS A 223 -13.79 -10.46 12.62
C LYS A 223 -13.63 -8.93 12.58
N ARG A 224 -12.62 -8.41 11.86
CA ARG A 224 -12.46 -6.97 11.66
C ARG A 224 -13.63 -6.31 10.94
N PHE A 225 -14.23 -6.99 9.95
CA PHE A 225 -15.47 -6.51 9.32
C PHE A 225 -16.63 -6.45 10.33
N VAL A 226 -16.85 -7.54 11.07
CA VAL A 226 -17.94 -7.63 12.07
C VAL A 226 -17.82 -6.51 13.11
N GLU A 227 -16.61 -6.30 13.65
CA GLU A 227 -16.35 -5.25 14.64
C GLU A 227 -16.48 -3.85 14.05
N THR A 228 -15.99 -3.61 12.82
CA THR A 228 -16.04 -2.28 12.18
C THR A 228 -17.45 -1.88 11.79
N LEU A 229 -18.27 -2.83 11.32
CA LEU A 229 -19.68 -2.61 10.99
C LEU A 229 -20.59 -2.72 12.23
N ASN A 230 -20.05 -3.09 13.39
CA ASN A 230 -20.77 -3.28 14.64
C ASN A 230 -21.98 -4.24 14.50
N LEU A 231 -21.75 -5.41 13.89
CA LEU A 231 -22.78 -6.41 13.63
C LEU A 231 -23.04 -7.30 14.84
N ALA A 232 -24.31 -7.59 15.10
CA ALA A 232 -24.73 -8.62 16.04
C ALA A 232 -24.56 -10.02 15.40
N GLU A 233 -24.49 -11.06 16.23
CA GLU A 233 -24.27 -12.44 15.76
C GLU A 233 -25.34 -12.92 14.77
N ASP A 234 -26.59 -12.56 14.97
CA ASP A 234 -27.72 -12.90 14.11
C ASP A 234 -27.72 -12.16 12.75
N GLN A 235 -26.88 -11.15 12.59
CA GLN A 235 -26.66 -10.41 11.37
C GLN A 235 -25.53 -10.97 10.49
N VAL A 236 -24.76 -11.94 11.02
CA VAL A 236 -23.57 -12.48 10.34
C VAL A 236 -23.90 -13.80 9.68
N ILE A 237 -23.76 -13.90 8.35
CA ILE A 237 -23.92 -15.13 7.58
C ILE A 237 -22.54 -15.56 7.08
N ILE A 238 -22.12 -16.76 7.46
CA ILE A 238 -20.88 -17.38 7.00
C ILE A 238 -21.24 -18.69 6.29
N PRO A 239 -21.40 -18.67 4.95
CA PRO A 239 -21.69 -19.88 4.22
C PRO A 239 -20.56 -20.92 4.32
N GLU A 240 -20.91 -22.19 4.42
CA GLU A 240 -19.94 -23.29 4.55
C GLU A 240 -18.91 -23.30 3.40
N HIS A 241 -19.35 -23.00 2.19
CA HIS A 241 -18.51 -22.98 0.98
C HIS A 241 -18.38 -21.56 0.40
N ALA A 242 -18.21 -20.56 1.26
CA ALA A 242 -18.16 -19.14 0.87
C ALA A 242 -17.19 -18.83 -0.28
N GLN A 243 -16.07 -19.56 -0.37
CA GLN A 243 -15.05 -19.40 -1.43
C GLN A 243 -15.51 -19.97 -2.80
N LEU A 244 -16.55 -20.78 -2.85
CA LEU A 244 -17.07 -21.46 -4.04
C LEU A 244 -18.40 -20.88 -4.53
N PHE A 245 -18.99 -19.90 -3.85
CA PHE A 245 -20.36 -19.43 -4.10
C PHE A 245 -20.60 -19.00 -5.55
N VAL A 246 -19.63 -18.36 -6.18
CA VAL A 246 -19.72 -17.95 -7.59
C VAL A 246 -19.76 -19.17 -8.52
N ALA A 247 -18.93 -20.19 -8.26
CA ALA A 247 -18.95 -21.45 -9.02
C ALA A 247 -20.23 -22.26 -8.80
N ILE A 248 -20.75 -22.29 -7.55
CA ILE A 248 -22.05 -22.89 -7.23
C ILE A 248 -23.16 -22.20 -8.02
N GLY A 249 -23.18 -20.87 -8.05
CA GLY A 249 -24.15 -20.09 -8.80
C GLY A 249 -24.05 -20.29 -10.32
N ALA A 250 -22.85 -20.51 -10.86
CA ALA A 250 -22.65 -20.89 -12.24
C ALA A 250 -23.25 -22.30 -12.52
N ALA A 251 -23.01 -23.28 -11.61
CA ALA A 251 -23.61 -24.60 -11.70
C ALA A 251 -25.16 -24.56 -11.69
N LEU A 252 -25.73 -23.74 -10.77
CA LEU A 252 -27.19 -23.51 -10.73
C LEU A 252 -27.70 -22.83 -12.00
N SER A 253 -26.89 -21.95 -12.61
CA SER A 253 -27.26 -21.26 -13.86
C SER A 253 -27.24 -22.19 -15.07
N SER A 254 -26.46 -23.25 -15.01
CA SER A 254 -26.41 -24.24 -16.11
C SER A 254 -27.66 -25.11 -16.22
N ALA A 255 -28.56 -25.12 -15.23
CA ALA A 255 -29.76 -25.95 -15.20
C ALA A 255 -30.72 -25.72 -16.39
N GLU A 256 -30.71 -24.53 -16.96
CA GLU A 256 -31.59 -24.15 -18.09
C GLU A 256 -30.98 -24.49 -19.47
N GLN A 257 -29.78 -25.12 -19.48
CA GLN A 257 -29.03 -25.41 -20.69
C GLN A 257 -29.28 -26.81 -21.21
N GLN A 258 -28.99 -27.01 -22.49
CA GLN A 258 -29.06 -28.36 -23.08
C GLN A 258 -27.89 -29.21 -22.56
N PRO A 259 -28.18 -30.46 -22.12
CA PRO A 259 -27.15 -31.38 -21.68
C PRO A 259 -26.18 -31.77 -22.80
N ALA A 260 -24.91 -31.92 -22.44
CA ALA A 260 -23.87 -32.45 -23.32
C ALA A 260 -23.14 -33.63 -22.66
N ARG A 261 -22.57 -34.53 -23.45
CA ARG A 261 -21.66 -35.55 -22.92
C ARG A 261 -20.35 -34.92 -22.49
N PHE A 262 -19.88 -35.22 -21.29
CA PHE A 262 -18.69 -34.59 -20.72
C PHE A 262 -17.43 -34.72 -21.59
N LYS A 263 -17.26 -35.89 -22.25
CA LYS A 263 -16.17 -36.10 -23.19
C LYS A 263 -16.17 -35.12 -24.37
N VAL A 264 -17.33 -34.73 -24.87
CA VAL A 264 -17.45 -33.74 -25.97
C VAL A 264 -16.89 -32.37 -25.52
N LEU A 265 -17.16 -31.98 -24.27
CA LEU A 265 -16.65 -30.72 -23.71
C LEU A 265 -15.14 -30.78 -23.52
N LEU A 266 -14.59 -31.90 -23.09
CA LEU A 266 -13.15 -32.13 -22.97
C LEU A 266 -12.44 -32.07 -24.34
N ASP A 267 -12.98 -32.76 -25.35
CA ASP A 267 -12.46 -32.76 -26.73
C ASP A 267 -12.45 -31.33 -27.32
N ARG A 268 -13.47 -30.51 -27.03
CA ARG A 268 -13.51 -29.12 -27.48
C ARG A 268 -12.42 -28.27 -26.82
N LEU A 269 -12.16 -28.46 -25.52
CA LEU A 269 -11.07 -27.77 -24.79
C LEU A 269 -9.70 -28.10 -25.38
N GLU A 270 -9.46 -29.33 -25.78
CA GLU A 270 -8.21 -29.80 -26.37
C GLU A 270 -7.95 -29.25 -27.79
N LYS A 271 -9.01 -29.24 -28.64
CA LYS A 271 -8.90 -28.82 -30.05
C LYS A 271 -8.69 -27.33 -30.25
N ASN A 272 -9.20 -26.50 -29.36
CA ASN A 272 -9.19 -25.03 -29.51
C ASN A 272 -8.06 -24.32 -28.76
N ALA A 273 -7.09 -25.04 -28.21
CA ALA A 273 -5.94 -24.49 -27.57
C ALA A 273 -4.97 -23.87 -28.62
N GLY A 274 -5.02 -22.54 -28.85
CA GLY A 274 -3.95 -21.89 -29.58
C GLY A 274 -4.25 -20.77 -30.58
N THR A 275 -5.38 -20.08 -30.55
CA THR A 275 -5.66 -18.98 -31.49
C THR A 275 -5.90 -17.67 -30.74
N VAL A 276 -4.84 -16.85 -30.57
CA VAL A 276 -4.97 -15.47 -30.07
C VAL A 276 -4.15 -14.55 -30.97
N CYS A 277 -4.77 -13.49 -31.52
CA CYS A 277 -4.05 -12.40 -32.21
C CYS A 277 -3.47 -11.43 -31.19
N PRO A 278 -2.16 -11.08 -31.24
CA PRO A 278 -1.55 -10.13 -30.31
C PRO A 278 -1.98 -8.69 -30.62
N GLU A 279 -2.47 -7.98 -29.60
CA GLU A 279 -2.80 -6.54 -29.64
C GLU A 279 -1.71 -5.66 -29.01
N THR A 280 -0.69 -6.26 -28.38
CA THR A 280 0.35 -5.50 -27.67
C THR A 280 1.51 -5.10 -28.56
N ASN A 281 1.96 -3.84 -28.40
CA ASN A 281 3.18 -3.34 -29.07
C ASN A 281 4.43 -4.06 -28.56
N ARG A 282 5.46 -4.13 -29.39
CA ARG A 282 6.74 -4.75 -29.08
C ARG A 282 7.86 -3.71 -28.99
N LEU A 283 8.87 -4.00 -28.17
CA LEU A 283 10.05 -3.19 -27.93
C LEU A 283 11.30 -3.87 -28.52
N PRO A 284 12.41 -3.14 -28.74
CA PRO A 284 13.66 -3.74 -29.17
C PRO A 284 14.18 -4.78 -28.18
N ALA A 285 14.81 -5.85 -28.69
CA ALA A 285 15.54 -6.82 -27.89
C ALA A 285 16.67 -6.14 -27.11
N LEU A 286 16.94 -6.62 -25.89
CA LEU A 286 17.98 -6.05 -25.03
C LEU A 286 19.38 -6.32 -25.63
N PHE A 287 19.62 -7.53 -26.07
CA PHE A 287 20.84 -7.96 -26.73
C PHE A 287 20.51 -8.84 -27.92
N ARG A 288 21.22 -8.69 -29.00
CA ARG A 288 21.03 -9.51 -30.22
C ARG A 288 21.59 -10.92 -30.04
N ASN A 289 22.63 -11.07 -29.22
CA ASN A 289 23.31 -12.34 -28.96
C ASN A 289 24.18 -12.28 -27.68
N TRP A 290 24.69 -13.42 -27.25
CA TRP A 290 25.57 -13.54 -26.10
C TRP A 290 26.90 -12.77 -26.22
N GLN A 291 27.40 -12.48 -27.40
CA GLN A 291 28.63 -11.70 -27.57
C GLN A 291 28.42 -10.23 -27.21
N GLU A 292 27.30 -9.65 -27.64
CA GLU A 292 26.89 -8.27 -27.28
C GLU A 292 26.71 -8.15 -25.77
N TYR A 293 26.03 -9.13 -25.15
CA TYR A 293 25.87 -9.15 -23.69
C TYR A 293 27.21 -9.26 -22.96
N LYS A 294 28.12 -10.11 -23.43
CA LYS A 294 29.47 -10.27 -22.83
C LYS A 294 30.26 -8.96 -22.88
N ALA A 295 30.29 -8.29 -24.02
CA ALA A 295 30.98 -7.01 -24.18
C ALA A 295 30.37 -5.92 -23.27
N PHE A 296 29.05 -5.89 -23.16
CA PHE A 296 28.32 -5.01 -22.21
C PHE A 296 28.77 -5.27 -20.76
N LYS A 297 28.80 -6.53 -20.35
CA LYS A 297 29.18 -6.91 -18.99
C LYS A 297 30.64 -6.57 -18.69
N GLU A 298 31.56 -6.87 -19.61
CA GLU A 298 32.98 -6.53 -19.48
C GLU A 298 33.21 -5.03 -19.32
N ARG A 299 32.46 -4.18 -20.03
CA ARG A 299 32.54 -2.73 -19.90
C ARG A 299 32.11 -2.28 -18.48
N HIS A 300 31.01 -2.79 -17.95
CA HIS A 300 30.53 -2.41 -16.61
C HIS A 300 31.41 -2.98 -15.48
N ASP A 301 32.04 -4.12 -15.69
CA ASP A 301 32.93 -4.75 -14.70
C ASP A 301 34.27 -4.01 -14.48
N THR A 302 34.52 -2.90 -15.22
CA THR A 302 35.72 -2.04 -15.02
C THR A 302 35.62 -1.14 -13.79
N HIS A 303 34.42 -0.81 -13.35
CA HIS A 303 34.19 0.12 -12.25
C HIS A 303 34.15 -0.60 -10.90
N ARG A 304 35.29 -0.96 -10.37
CA ARG A 304 35.48 -1.75 -9.14
C ARG A 304 36.07 -0.93 -8.02
N VAL A 305 35.54 -1.12 -6.79
CA VAL A 305 36.17 -0.63 -5.59
C VAL A 305 37.43 -1.41 -5.24
N LEU A 306 38.44 -0.74 -4.70
CA LEU A 306 39.59 -1.40 -4.14
C LEU A 306 39.18 -2.29 -2.97
N ARG A 307 39.62 -3.55 -2.93
CA ARG A 307 39.31 -4.53 -1.88
C ARG A 307 40.57 -5.05 -1.25
N ARG A 308 40.54 -5.32 0.04
CA ARG A 308 41.56 -6.01 0.82
C ARG A 308 40.93 -7.12 1.66
N ASP A 309 41.70 -8.13 2.00
CA ASP A 309 41.19 -9.18 2.89
C ASP A 309 40.91 -8.61 4.29
N PRO A 310 39.79 -8.91 4.89
CA PRO A 310 39.50 -8.51 6.28
C PRO A 310 40.59 -8.99 7.27
N ALA A 311 41.21 -10.13 7.02
CA ALA A 311 42.30 -10.66 7.84
C ALA A 311 43.56 -9.79 7.82
N ASP A 312 43.75 -8.96 6.78
CA ASP A 312 44.89 -8.04 6.65
C ASP A 312 44.57 -6.65 7.20
N ALA A 313 43.43 -6.47 7.87
CA ALA A 313 43.03 -5.19 8.44
C ALA A 313 44.00 -4.71 9.52
N VAL A 314 44.81 -3.68 9.22
CA VAL A 314 45.75 -3.07 10.14
C VAL A 314 45.40 -1.59 10.34
N GLY A 315 45.43 -1.13 11.60
CA GLY A 315 45.15 0.27 11.90
C GLY A 315 43.70 0.61 12.03
N LYS A 316 43.36 1.84 11.63
CA LYS A 316 42.05 2.42 11.80
C LYS A 316 41.12 1.98 10.67
N CYS A 317 39.93 1.53 11.04
CA CYS A 317 38.87 1.20 10.10
C CYS A 317 37.65 2.11 10.32
N PHE A 318 36.86 2.31 9.27
CA PHE A 318 35.68 3.19 9.28
C PHE A 318 34.46 2.38 8.85
N LEU A 319 33.44 2.42 9.69
CA LEU A 319 32.22 1.64 9.50
C LEU A 319 31.11 2.49 8.93
N GLY A 320 30.47 2.04 7.86
CA GLY A 320 29.24 2.61 7.33
C GLY A 320 28.11 1.60 7.36
N ILE A 321 26.93 2.01 7.81
CA ILE A 321 25.73 1.21 7.85
C ILE A 321 24.63 1.93 7.09
N ASP A 322 23.95 1.22 6.19
CA ASP A 322 22.72 1.69 5.54
C ASP A 322 21.58 0.76 5.98
N ALA A 323 20.75 1.29 6.88
CA ALA A 323 19.57 0.60 7.39
C ALA A 323 18.35 1.00 6.58
N GLY A 324 18.21 0.41 5.39
CA GLY A 324 17.06 0.65 4.51
C GLY A 324 15.76 0.01 5.02
N SER A 325 14.67 0.28 4.33
CA SER A 325 13.34 -0.21 4.70
C SER A 325 13.20 -1.74 4.69
N THR A 326 13.91 -2.43 3.82
CA THR A 326 13.84 -3.90 3.66
C THR A 326 15.18 -4.60 3.80
N THR A 327 16.28 -3.88 3.68
CA THR A 327 17.62 -4.44 3.67
C THR A 327 18.56 -3.68 4.59
N THR A 328 19.44 -4.42 5.25
CA THR A 328 20.58 -3.87 5.99
C THR A 328 21.84 -4.08 5.18
N LYS A 329 22.64 -3.03 5.02
CA LYS A 329 23.89 -3.06 4.32
C LYS A 329 24.99 -2.51 5.23
N ILE A 330 26.17 -3.13 5.17
CA ILE A 330 27.33 -2.70 5.95
C ILE A 330 28.53 -2.64 5.03
N ALA A 331 29.34 -1.62 5.18
CA ALA A 331 30.66 -1.49 4.56
C ALA A 331 31.68 -1.11 5.62
N LEU A 332 32.78 -1.81 5.69
CA LEU A 332 33.96 -1.48 6.49
C LEU A 332 35.10 -1.13 5.53
N ILE A 333 35.71 0.03 5.71
CA ILE A 333 36.82 0.49 4.89
C ILE A 333 38.05 0.81 5.75
N ASP A 334 39.22 0.78 5.16
CA ASP A 334 40.48 1.22 5.77
C ASP A 334 40.71 2.75 5.59
N GLU A 335 41.87 3.24 6.01
CA GLU A 335 42.28 4.64 5.90
C GLU A 335 42.41 5.12 4.44
N GLU A 336 42.65 4.23 3.49
CA GLU A 336 42.76 4.53 2.05
C GLU A 336 41.41 4.46 1.35
N GLY A 337 40.39 3.93 2.01
CA GLY A 337 39.04 3.73 1.46
C GLY A 337 38.83 2.39 0.77
N ALA A 338 39.80 1.48 0.92
CA ALA A 338 39.67 0.10 0.40
C ALA A 338 38.64 -0.66 1.26
N LEU A 339 37.81 -1.44 0.60
CA LEU A 339 36.72 -2.20 1.20
C LEU A 339 37.26 -3.49 1.84
N LEU A 340 37.13 -3.59 3.15
CA LEU A 340 37.52 -4.74 3.96
C LEU A 340 36.39 -5.75 4.15
N TYR A 341 35.17 -5.27 4.41
CA TYR A 341 34.04 -6.12 4.65
C TYR A 341 32.77 -5.52 4.06
N THR A 342 31.89 -6.39 3.58
CA THR A 342 30.56 -6.01 3.10
C THR A 342 29.51 -6.97 3.60
N HIS A 343 28.33 -6.40 3.86
CA HIS A 343 27.12 -7.17 4.09
C HIS A 343 25.96 -6.55 3.29
N TYR A 344 25.19 -7.40 2.65
CA TYR A 344 23.92 -7.05 2.02
C TYR A 344 22.91 -8.14 2.36
N GLY A 345 21.93 -7.83 3.17
CA GLY A 345 20.96 -8.81 3.64
C GLY A 345 19.60 -8.20 3.90
N SER A 346 18.58 -9.03 3.92
CA SER A 346 17.25 -8.61 4.38
C SER A 346 17.30 -8.24 5.86
N ASN A 347 16.63 -7.15 6.25
CA ASN A 347 16.51 -6.74 7.65
C ASN A 347 15.47 -7.55 8.43
N GLU A 348 14.75 -8.47 7.79
CA GLU A 348 13.75 -9.37 8.39
C GLU A 348 12.67 -8.66 9.21
N GLY A 349 12.43 -7.36 8.92
CA GLY A 349 11.55 -6.49 9.68
C GLY A 349 12.09 -6.07 11.05
N SER A 350 13.39 -6.33 11.31
CA SER A 350 14.12 -5.85 12.49
C SER A 350 15.51 -5.37 12.08
N PRO A 351 15.65 -4.09 11.68
CA PRO A 351 16.95 -3.52 11.29
C PRO A 351 18.03 -3.69 12.37
N LEU A 352 17.64 -3.58 13.65
CA LEU A 352 18.59 -3.70 14.77
C LEU A 352 19.14 -5.13 14.89
N GLU A 353 18.29 -6.14 14.90
CA GLU A 353 18.74 -7.54 15.03
C GLU A 353 19.57 -7.98 13.83
N SER A 354 19.15 -7.59 12.62
CA SER A 354 19.89 -7.85 11.40
C SER A 354 21.30 -7.20 11.43
N THR A 355 21.35 -5.93 11.87
CA THR A 355 22.63 -5.22 12.02
C THR A 355 23.54 -5.89 13.05
N ILE A 356 23.02 -6.25 14.23
CA ILE A 356 23.78 -6.94 15.27
C ILE A 356 24.36 -8.27 14.75
N LYS A 357 23.54 -9.06 14.04
CA LYS A 357 23.98 -10.34 13.44
C LYS A 357 25.10 -10.14 12.42
N ALA A 358 24.95 -9.12 11.55
CA ALA A 358 25.95 -8.80 10.54
C ALA A 358 27.26 -8.27 11.17
N LEU A 359 27.18 -7.40 12.19
CA LEU A 359 28.34 -6.91 12.92
C LEU A 359 29.09 -8.05 13.64
N LYS A 360 28.37 -8.98 14.28
CA LYS A 360 29.02 -10.17 14.88
C LYS A 360 29.78 -11.01 13.84
N THR A 361 29.23 -11.16 12.64
CA THR A 361 29.87 -11.85 11.53
C THR A 361 31.12 -11.09 11.06
N MET A 362 31.05 -9.78 10.95
CA MET A 362 32.18 -8.92 10.61
C MET A 362 33.31 -9.05 11.63
N TYR A 363 33.02 -8.88 12.92
CA TYR A 363 34.04 -8.96 13.97
C TYR A 363 34.78 -10.32 14.05
N ARG A 364 34.10 -11.42 13.67
CA ARG A 364 34.75 -12.76 13.59
C ARG A 364 35.77 -12.86 12.45
N GLN A 365 35.71 -12.03 11.46
CA GLN A 365 36.59 -12.03 10.29
C GLN A 365 37.76 -11.05 10.46
N LEU A 366 37.66 -10.12 11.41
CA LEU A 366 38.68 -9.12 11.65
C LEU A 366 39.75 -9.64 12.63
N PRO A 367 41.03 -9.26 12.44
CA PRO A 367 42.09 -9.58 13.40
C PRO A 367 41.83 -9.03 14.80
N ALA A 368 42.33 -9.71 15.80
CA ALA A 368 42.32 -9.21 17.15
C ALA A 368 43.12 -7.89 17.25
N GLY A 369 42.45 -6.80 17.66
CA GLY A 369 43.05 -5.47 17.76
C GLY A 369 42.72 -4.51 16.62
N THR A 370 41.92 -4.96 15.63
CA THR A 370 41.34 -4.02 14.64
C THR A 370 40.44 -3.00 15.33
N GLU A 371 40.72 -1.70 15.13
CA GLU A 371 40.00 -0.60 15.73
C GLU A 371 39.00 0.02 14.75
N ILE A 372 37.70 0.03 15.09
CA ILE A 372 36.75 0.88 14.41
C ILE A 372 36.94 2.29 14.98
N ALA A 373 37.63 3.15 14.24
CA ALA A 373 37.98 4.50 14.68
C ALA A 373 36.75 5.42 14.69
N TRP A 374 35.83 5.27 13.72
CA TRP A 374 34.60 6.03 13.60
C TRP A 374 33.54 5.27 12.83
N SER A 375 32.27 5.57 13.14
CA SER A 375 31.13 4.91 12.52
C SER A 375 30.08 5.92 12.06
N ALA A 376 29.39 5.58 10.96
CA ALA A 376 28.24 6.36 10.48
C ALA A 376 27.11 5.45 10.04
N VAL A 377 25.88 5.93 10.21
CA VAL A 377 24.66 5.24 9.80
C VAL A 377 23.77 6.15 8.97
N THR A 378 23.10 5.55 8.01
CA THR A 378 22.12 6.21 7.15
C THR A 378 20.89 5.31 6.92
N GLY A 379 19.86 5.83 6.25
CA GLY A 379 18.63 5.14 5.92
C GLY A 379 17.55 5.24 7.00
N TYR A 380 16.41 4.60 6.75
CA TYR A 380 15.22 4.71 7.62
C TYR A 380 15.43 4.25 9.07
N GLY A 381 16.32 3.29 9.30
CA GLY A 381 16.68 2.78 10.64
C GLY A 381 17.73 3.61 11.38
N GLU A 382 18.19 4.72 10.82
CA GLU A 382 19.30 5.52 11.36
C GLU A 382 19.16 5.82 12.85
N ALA A 383 18.06 6.47 13.25
CA ALA A 383 17.87 6.94 14.61
C ALA A 383 17.83 5.79 15.64
N LEU A 384 17.18 4.66 15.29
CA LEU A 384 17.13 3.48 16.13
C LEU A 384 18.50 2.86 16.32
N LEU A 385 19.26 2.67 15.23
CA LEU A 385 20.57 2.05 15.28
C LEU A 385 21.60 2.94 15.99
N LYS A 386 21.54 4.25 15.74
CA LYS A 386 22.39 5.21 16.43
C LYS A 386 22.18 5.16 17.94
N ALA A 387 20.93 5.13 18.39
CA ALA A 387 20.60 5.04 19.81
C ALA A 387 20.98 3.69 20.43
N ALA A 388 20.78 2.57 19.73
CA ALA A 388 21.02 1.25 20.26
C ALA A 388 22.51 0.86 20.29
N LEU A 389 23.28 1.26 19.27
CA LEU A 389 24.65 0.82 19.03
C LEU A 389 25.69 1.92 19.35
N GLY A 390 25.27 3.13 19.70
CA GLY A 390 26.18 4.24 19.98
C GLY A 390 26.96 4.72 18.75
N ILE A 391 26.36 4.65 17.56
CA ILE A 391 27.00 5.04 16.31
C ILE A 391 27.31 6.54 16.33
N ASP A 392 28.53 6.92 15.93
CA ASP A 392 29.07 8.26 16.11
C ASP A 392 28.33 9.31 15.27
N ALA A 393 27.99 9.00 14.02
CA ALA A 393 27.33 9.94 13.12
C ALA A 393 26.10 9.34 12.45
N GLY A 394 25.02 10.12 12.38
CA GLY A 394 23.91 9.90 11.46
C GLY A 394 24.09 10.76 10.21
N GLU A 395 23.70 10.28 9.05
CA GLU A 395 23.80 11.04 7.80
C GLU A 395 22.58 10.87 6.92
N ILE A 396 22.22 11.91 6.20
CA ILE A 396 21.15 11.89 5.20
C ILE A 396 21.53 10.92 4.09
N GLU A 397 20.61 10.02 3.75
CA GLU A 397 20.83 8.94 2.80
C GLU A 397 21.31 9.45 1.43
N THR A 398 20.72 10.54 0.92
CA THR A 398 21.11 11.12 -0.36
C THR A 398 22.56 11.66 -0.37
N ILE A 399 23.04 12.15 0.77
CA ILE A 399 24.44 12.62 0.91
C ILE A 399 25.40 11.42 0.90
N ALA A 400 25.06 10.34 1.60
CA ALA A 400 25.86 9.12 1.58
C ALA A 400 25.95 8.53 0.16
N HIS A 401 24.83 8.47 -0.54
CA HIS A 401 24.78 8.01 -1.93
C HIS A 401 25.60 8.89 -2.90
N TYR A 402 25.50 10.22 -2.76
CA TYR A 402 26.30 11.15 -3.55
C TYR A 402 27.79 10.97 -3.29
N LYS A 403 28.20 10.86 -2.02
CA LYS A 403 29.61 10.68 -1.62
C LYS A 403 30.24 9.43 -2.26
N ALA A 404 29.48 8.32 -2.26
CA ALA A 404 29.93 7.10 -2.93
C ALA A 404 30.00 7.27 -4.46
N ALA A 405 29.02 7.90 -5.08
CA ALA A 405 29.01 8.13 -6.52
C ALA A 405 30.17 9.04 -6.96
N GLU A 406 30.45 10.11 -6.22
CA GLU A 406 31.57 11.03 -6.46
C GLU A 406 32.93 10.32 -6.39
N HIS A 407 33.05 9.32 -5.51
CA HIS A 407 34.27 8.49 -5.41
C HIS A 407 34.52 7.70 -6.70
N PHE A 408 33.47 7.12 -7.34
CA PHE A 408 33.60 6.35 -8.58
C PHE A 408 33.65 7.24 -9.83
N CYS A 409 33.00 8.38 -9.81
CA CYS A 409 32.88 9.32 -10.92
C CYS A 409 33.04 10.75 -10.44
N PRO A 410 34.26 11.24 -10.29
CA PRO A 410 34.51 12.63 -9.91
C PRO A 410 33.84 13.63 -10.86
N GLY A 411 33.06 14.54 -10.29
CA GLY A 411 32.26 15.49 -11.04
C GLY A 411 31.03 14.84 -11.70
N VAL A 412 30.39 13.88 -11.04
CA VAL A 412 29.15 13.25 -11.50
C VAL A 412 28.05 14.29 -11.70
N ASP A 413 27.32 14.23 -12.82
CA ASP A 413 26.21 15.15 -13.17
C ASP A 413 24.89 14.60 -12.65
N PHE A 414 24.72 13.27 -12.70
CA PHE A 414 23.44 12.65 -12.44
C PHE A 414 23.60 11.30 -11.74
N ILE A 415 22.80 11.08 -10.70
CA ILE A 415 22.73 9.81 -9.97
C ILE A 415 21.29 9.29 -9.99
N LEU A 416 21.12 8.05 -10.42
CA LEU A 416 19.86 7.33 -10.29
C LEU A 416 20.07 6.13 -9.38
N ASP A 417 19.47 6.20 -8.20
CA ASP A 417 19.39 5.10 -7.27
C ASP A 417 18.03 4.42 -7.37
N ILE A 418 18.01 3.11 -7.67
CA ILE A 418 16.78 2.32 -7.63
C ILE A 418 16.96 1.22 -6.59
N GLY A 419 16.39 1.46 -5.43
CA GLY A 419 16.34 0.52 -4.33
C GLY A 419 15.28 -0.58 -4.52
N GLY A 420 15.05 -1.34 -3.47
CA GLY A 420 13.98 -2.34 -3.45
C GLY A 420 12.58 -1.72 -3.38
N GLN A 421 12.42 -0.58 -2.73
CA GLN A 421 11.12 0.03 -2.42
C GLN A 421 11.00 1.49 -2.87
N ASP A 422 12.09 2.17 -2.97
CA ASP A 422 12.18 3.58 -3.28
C ASP A 422 13.12 3.82 -4.46
N MET A 423 13.04 5.02 -4.99
CA MET A 423 13.91 5.51 -6.05
C MET A 423 14.30 6.94 -5.73
N LYS A 424 15.57 7.23 -5.92
CA LYS A 424 16.13 8.56 -5.72
C LYS A 424 16.86 9.00 -6.98
N CYS A 425 16.63 10.23 -7.36
CA CYS A 425 17.34 10.87 -8.46
C CYS A 425 17.97 12.15 -7.94
N LEU A 426 19.27 12.31 -8.14
CA LEU A 426 20.01 13.50 -7.77
C LEU A 426 20.60 14.12 -9.03
N LYS A 427 20.35 15.42 -9.22
CA LYS A 427 21.07 16.25 -10.20
C LYS A 427 22.15 17.04 -9.49
N ILE A 428 23.35 16.92 -9.98
CA ILE A 428 24.54 17.59 -9.41
C ILE A 428 24.99 18.66 -10.40
N LYS A 429 25.36 19.82 -9.84
CA LYS A 429 25.93 20.92 -10.60
C LYS A 429 27.04 21.58 -9.79
N ASP A 430 28.20 21.72 -10.39
CA ASP A 430 29.39 22.33 -9.75
C ASP A 430 29.70 21.70 -8.38
N GLY A 431 29.58 20.36 -8.27
CA GLY A 431 29.84 19.62 -7.03
C GLY A 431 28.77 19.76 -5.93
N ASN A 432 27.64 20.38 -6.24
CA ASN A 432 26.52 20.55 -5.31
C ASN A 432 25.26 19.84 -5.80
N ILE A 433 24.49 19.29 -4.88
CA ILE A 433 23.19 18.69 -5.22
C ILE A 433 22.21 19.82 -5.56
N GLU A 434 21.91 20.01 -6.85
CA GLU A 434 20.99 21.04 -7.33
C GLU A 434 19.54 20.65 -7.07
N SER A 435 19.20 19.39 -7.29
CA SER A 435 17.83 18.89 -7.04
C SER A 435 17.81 17.41 -6.64
N ILE A 436 16.83 17.07 -5.80
CA ILE A 436 16.54 15.71 -5.37
C ILE A 436 15.11 15.39 -5.72
N LEU A 437 14.89 14.30 -6.46
CA LEU A 437 13.56 13.77 -6.74
C LEU A 437 13.46 12.39 -6.07
N LEU A 438 12.49 12.24 -5.21
CA LEU A 438 12.25 11.02 -4.46
C LEU A 438 10.93 10.39 -4.92
N ASN A 439 10.91 9.08 -5.08
CA ASN A 439 9.69 8.31 -5.24
C ASN A 439 9.62 7.23 -4.15
N GLU A 440 9.15 7.63 -3.00
CA GLU A 440 8.91 6.73 -1.85
C GLU A 440 7.50 6.14 -1.88
N ALA A 441 6.60 6.77 -2.63
CA ALA A 441 5.17 6.44 -2.63
C ALA A 441 4.79 5.33 -3.61
N CYS A 442 5.61 5.00 -4.61
CA CYS A 442 5.22 4.04 -5.63
C CYS A 442 6.35 3.06 -5.99
N SER A 443 6.17 1.79 -5.65
CA SER A 443 7.12 0.73 -5.97
C SER A 443 7.17 0.35 -7.46
N SER A 444 6.34 0.96 -8.33
CA SER A 444 6.26 0.61 -9.76
C SER A 444 7.51 0.93 -10.57
N GLY A 445 8.48 1.62 -9.98
CA GLY A 445 9.80 1.88 -10.56
C GLY A 445 10.94 1.26 -9.75
N CYS A 446 10.67 0.33 -8.82
CA CYS A 446 11.64 -0.18 -7.85
C CYS A 446 11.81 -1.70 -7.98
N GLY A 447 12.86 -2.26 -7.37
CA GLY A 447 13.21 -3.68 -7.47
C GLY A 447 12.13 -4.64 -6.97
N SER A 448 11.38 -4.28 -5.93
CA SER A 448 10.27 -5.10 -5.41
C SER A 448 9.15 -5.32 -6.43
N PHE A 449 9.04 -4.47 -7.43
CA PHE A 449 8.12 -4.66 -8.53
C PHE A 449 8.46 -5.91 -9.35
N LEU A 450 9.74 -6.06 -9.76
CA LEU A 450 10.20 -7.27 -10.45
C LEU A 450 10.11 -8.51 -9.57
N ASP A 451 10.50 -8.41 -8.30
CA ASP A 451 10.44 -9.53 -7.35
C ASP A 451 8.99 -10.03 -7.17
N THR A 452 8.03 -9.12 -7.09
CA THR A 452 6.61 -9.47 -7.00
C THR A 452 6.14 -10.26 -8.23
N PHE A 453 6.53 -9.82 -9.44
CA PHE A 453 6.17 -10.52 -10.67
C PHE A 453 6.88 -11.86 -10.79
N ALA A 454 8.18 -11.93 -10.51
CA ALA A 454 8.95 -13.18 -10.52
C ALA A 454 8.29 -14.23 -9.61
N ARG A 455 7.98 -13.86 -8.37
CA ARG A 455 7.28 -14.74 -7.41
C ARG A 455 5.89 -15.15 -7.89
N SER A 456 5.12 -14.25 -8.50
CA SER A 456 3.80 -14.57 -9.03
C SER A 456 3.84 -15.60 -10.15
N LEU A 457 5.00 -15.73 -10.80
CA LEU A 457 5.30 -16.70 -11.85
C LEU A 457 6.09 -17.92 -11.33
N GLY A 458 6.27 -18.04 -10.01
CA GLY A 458 6.96 -19.16 -9.38
C GLY A 458 8.49 -19.17 -9.59
N MET A 459 9.10 -18.02 -9.88
CA MET A 459 10.52 -17.88 -10.20
C MET A 459 11.31 -17.08 -9.15
N SER A 460 12.61 -17.34 -9.05
CA SER A 460 13.52 -16.41 -8.38
C SER A 460 13.75 -15.17 -9.25
N ILE A 461 14.05 -14.03 -8.62
CA ILE A 461 14.34 -12.79 -9.35
C ILE A 461 15.55 -12.92 -10.29
N GLY A 462 16.57 -13.71 -9.91
CA GLY A 462 17.72 -13.96 -10.75
C GLY A 462 17.37 -14.74 -12.02
N ALA A 463 16.62 -15.84 -11.89
CA ALA A 463 16.16 -16.62 -13.05
C ALA A 463 15.27 -15.77 -13.97
N PHE A 464 14.33 -15.01 -13.38
CA PHE A 464 13.44 -14.11 -14.13
C PHE A 464 14.19 -13.03 -14.90
N SER A 465 15.26 -12.47 -14.31
CA SER A 465 16.12 -11.47 -14.97
C SER A 465 16.93 -12.07 -16.12
N THR A 466 17.41 -13.30 -15.97
CA THR A 466 18.17 -14.00 -17.02
C THR A 466 17.31 -14.26 -18.25
N GLU A 467 16.04 -14.62 -18.09
CA GLU A 467 15.09 -14.79 -19.19
C GLU A 467 14.94 -13.53 -20.06
N ALA A 468 15.08 -12.34 -19.47
CA ALA A 468 14.95 -11.07 -20.17
C ALA A 468 16.09 -10.80 -21.17
N LEU A 469 17.31 -11.33 -20.90
CA LEU A 469 18.54 -10.89 -21.61
C LEU A 469 18.49 -11.16 -23.12
N LEU A 470 17.95 -12.29 -23.53
CA LEU A 470 17.84 -12.69 -24.93
C LEU A 470 16.39 -12.79 -25.42
N ALA A 471 15.48 -12.07 -24.79
CA ALA A 471 14.10 -11.96 -25.26
C ALA A 471 14.07 -11.33 -26.66
N GLU A 472 13.44 -12.01 -27.60
CA GLU A 472 13.42 -11.60 -29.00
C GLU A 472 12.43 -10.45 -29.25
N ASN A 473 11.29 -10.47 -28.58
CA ASN A 473 10.19 -9.56 -28.82
C ASN A 473 9.59 -9.01 -27.50
N PRO A 474 10.35 -8.19 -26.73
CA PRO A 474 9.89 -7.63 -25.47
C PRO A 474 8.55 -6.91 -25.58
N VAL A 475 7.63 -7.16 -24.64
CA VAL A 475 6.30 -6.56 -24.67
C VAL A 475 6.33 -5.13 -24.17
N ASP A 476 5.70 -4.17 -24.88
CA ASP A 476 5.52 -2.83 -24.33
C ASP A 476 4.36 -2.80 -23.32
N LEU A 477 4.72 -2.94 -22.06
CA LEU A 477 3.78 -2.88 -20.95
C LEU A 477 3.44 -1.43 -20.53
N GLY A 478 4.13 -0.44 -21.12
CA GLY A 478 3.98 0.98 -20.80
C GLY A 478 4.61 1.36 -19.47
N SER A 479 4.20 2.53 -18.94
CA SER A 479 4.69 3.09 -17.67
C SER A 479 3.51 3.35 -16.73
N ARG A 480 3.02 2.32 -16.04
CA ARG A 480 1.86 2.40 -15.13
C ARG A 480 2.20 1.83 -13.76
N CYS A 481 1.36 2.10 -12.75
CA CYS A 481 1.56 1.52 -11.43
C CYS A 481 1.38 -0.02 -11.46
N THR A 482 1.87 -0.70 -10.43
CA THR A 482 1.89 -2.17 -10.31
C THR A 482 0.52 -2.80 -10.55
N VAL A 483 -0.55 -2.17 -10.10
CA VAL A 483 -1.92 -2.67 -10.25
C VAL A 483 -2.35 -2.74 -11.72
N PHE A 484 -2.15 -1.65 -12.46
CA PHE A 484 -2.46 -1.63 -13.90
C PHE A 484 -1.50 -2.50 -14.72
N MET A 485 -0.28 -2.69 -14.22
CA MET A 485 0.71 -3.53 -14.87
C MET A 485 0.32 -5.02 -14.81
N ASN A 486 -0.26 -5.49 -13.70
CA ASN A 486 -0.79 -6.84 -13.60
C ASN A 486 -1.76 -7.16 -14.74
N SER A 487 -2.68 -6.25 -15.04
CA SER A 487 -3.64 -6.44 -16.14
C SER A 487 -2.93 -6.52 -17.50
N ARG A 488 -1.88 -5.72 -17.72
CA ARG A 488 -1.10 -5.74 -18.96
C ARG A 488 -0.26 -7.01 -19.10
N VAL A 489 0.38 -7.45 -18.01
CA VAL A 489 1.11 -8.73 -17.99
C VAL A 489 0.18 -9.90 -18.29
N LYS A 490 -1.00 -9.95 -17.67
CA LYS A 490 -2.00 -10.97 -17.95
C LYS A 490 -2.51 -10.93 -19.40
N GLN A 491 -2.68 -9.73 -19.95
CA GLN A 491 -3.04 -9.57 -21.35
C GLN A 491 -1.95 -10.12 -22.26
N ALA A 492 -0.68 -9.76 -22.03
CA ALA A 492 0.45 -10.28 -22.79
C ALA A 492 0.58 -11.81 -22.70
N GLN A 493 0.34 -12.39 -21.52
CA GLN A 493 0.28 -13.86 -21.34
C GLN A 493 -0.84 -14.50 -22.16
N LYS A 494 -2.04 -13.90 -22.15
CA LYS A 494 -3.17 -14.36 -22.97
C LYS A 494 -2.87 -14.28 -24.47
N GLU A 495 -2.03 -13.32 -24.88
CA GLU A 495 -1.57 -13.14 -26.27
C GLU A 495 -0.35 -14.02 -26.62
N GLY A 496 0.06 -14.91 -25.70
CA GLY A 496 1.14 -15.86 -25.94
C GLY A 496 2.55 -15.26 -25.89
N ALA A 497 2.73 -14.12 -25.23
CA ALA A 497 4.07 -13.58 -24.99
C ALA A 497 4.90 -14.55 -24.14
N SER A 498 6.17 -14.73 -24.51
CA SER A 498 7.10 -15.55 -23.74
C SER A 498 7.41 -14.93 -22.36
N LEU A 499 7.88 -15.76 -21.46
CA LEU A 499 8.31 -15.31 -20.14
C LEU A 499 9.46 -14.29 -20.25
N GLY A 500 10.41 -14.50 -21.16
CA GLY A 500 11.49 -13.59 -21.46
C GLY A 500 11.00 -12.23 -21.97
N ASP A 501 10.03 -12.22 -22.89
CA ASP A 501 9.45 -11.01 -23.47
C ASP A 501 8.73 -10.17 -22.39
N ILE A 502 8.05 -10.84 -21.45
CA ILE A 502 7.39 -10.19 -20.31
C ILE A 502 8.43 -9.62 -19.33
N SER A 503 9.46 -10.39 -19.00
CA SER A 503 10.52 -9.96 -18.08
C SER A 503 11.30 -8.76 -18.64
N ALA A 504 11.64 -8.77 -19.92
CA ALA A 504 12.27 -7.64 -20.60
C ALA A 504 11.33 -6.43 -20.64
N GLY A 505 10.04 -6.62 -20.95
CA GLY A 505 9.04 -5.57 -20.93
C GLY A 505 8.85 -4.90 -19.57
N LEU A 506 8.90 -5.68 -18.48
CA LEU A 506 8.87 -5.16 -17.11
C LEU A 506 10.14 -4.36 -16.78
N SER A 507 11.31 -4.81 -17.24
CA SER A 507 12.58 -4.08 -17.07
C SER A 507 12.54 -2.73 -17.77
N TYR A 508 12.03 -2.67 -19.00
CA TYR A 508 11.74 -1.41 -19.71
C TYR A 508 10.76 -0.52 -18.94
N SER A 509 9.71 -1.11 -18.39
CA SER A 509 8.68 -0.38 -17.65
C SER A 509 9.23 0.32 -16.40
N ILE A 510 10.15 -0.30 -15.66
CA ILE A 510 10.83 0.33 -14.51
C ILE A 510 11.55 1.59 -14.97
N ILE A 511 12.36 1.51 -15.99
CA ILE A 511 13.14 2.63 -16.49
C ILE A 511 12.24 3.73 -17.08
N LYS A 512 11.22 3.36 -17.87
CA LYS A 512 10.22 4.32 -18.36
C LYS A 512 9.49 5.03 -17.21
N ASN A 513 9.15 4.33 -16.13
CA ASN A 513 8.56 4.95 -14.95
C ASN A 513 9.53 5.92 -14.27
N ALA A 514 10.79 5.51 -14.06
CA ALA A 514 11.82 6.36 -13.49
C ALA A 514 12.00 7.65 -14.28
N LEU A 515 12.29 7.52 -15.57
CA LEU A 515 12.65 8.67 -16.41
C LEU A 515 11.46 9.58 -16.74
N PHE A 516 10.31 9.01 -17.12
CA PHE A 516 9.20 9.81 -17.67
C PHE A 516 8.13 10.17 -16.65
N LYS A 517 7.97 9.40 -15.56
CA LYS A 517 6.95 9.70 -14.53
C LYS A 517 7.53 10.41 -13.32
N VAL A 518 8.66 9.93 -12.80
CA VAL A 518 9.29 10.50 -11.61
C VAL A 518 10.15 11.70 -11.98
N ILE A 519 11.14 11.50 -12.85
CA ILE A 519 12.09 12.53 -13.26
C ILE A 519 11.43 13.54 -14.23
N LYS A 520 10.42 13.07 -15.00
CA LYS A 520 9.71 13.85 -16.04
C LYS A 520 10.68 14.39 -17.11
N MET A 521 11.69 13.56 -17.41
CA MET A 521 12.70 13.84 -18.42
C MET A 521 12.02 14.14 -19.78
N LYS A 522 12.45 15.21 -20.43
CA LYS A 522 12.01 15.59 -21.78
C LYS A 522 13.02 15.14 -22.82
N THR A 523 14.30 15.33 -22.55
CA THR A 523 15.39 14.94 -23.44
C THR A 523 16.52 14.28 -22.65
N PRO A 524 17.30 13.34 -23.27
CA PRO A 524 18.43 12.68 -22.61
C PRO A 524 19.56 13.61 -22.16
N GLU A 525 19.68 14.79 -22.77
CA GLU A 525 20.72 15.79 -22.45
C GLU A 525 20.51 16.36 -21.04
N GLU A 526 19.28 16.30 -20.49
CA GLU A 526 19.00 16.74 -19.13
C GLU A 526 19.71 15.91 -18.05
N LEU A 527 20.22 14.74 -18.39
CA LEU A 527 20.95 13.85 -17.50
C LEU A 527 22.45 14.19 -17.38
N GLY A 528 22.98 15.10 -18.25
CA GLY A 528 24.42 15.32 -18.32
C GLY A 528 25.18 14.18 -19.01
N ASP A 529 26.48 14.17 -18.85
CA ASP A 529 27.35 13.17 -19.50
C ASP A 529 27.93 12.14 -18.51
N LYS A 530 28.12 12.53 -17.27
CA LYS A 530 28.65 11.68 -16.19
C LYS A 530 27.50 11.13 -15.33
N ILE A 531 27.02 9.96 -15.69
CA ILE A 531 25.84 9.35 -15.07
C ILE A 531 26.26 8.12 -14.25
N VAL A 532 25.89 8.10 -12.95
CA VAL A 532 26.07 6.94 -12.08
C VAL A 532 24.71 6.31 -11.79
N VAL A 533 24.59 5.01 -11.99
CA VAL A 533 23.41 4.24 -11.59
C VAL A 533 23.76 3.29 -10.46
N GLN A 534 22.91 3.25 -9.44
CA GLN A 534 23.16 2.50 -8.22
C GLN A 534 21.87 1.96 -7.61
N GLY A 535 21.95 1.27 -6.48
CA GLY A 535 20.86 0.55 -5.85
C GLY A 535 20.78 -0.91 -6.29
N GLY A 536 20.16 -1.74 -5.46
CA GLY A 536 20.08 -3.19 -5.66
C GLY A 536 19.45 -3.62 -6.99
N THR A 537 18.56 -2.81 -7.54
CA THR A 537 17.87 -3.08 -8.81
C THR A 537 18.83 -3.05 -10.01
N PHE A 538 19.88 -2.25 -9.98
CA PHE A 538 20.88 -2.18 -11.05
C PHE A 538 21.89 -3.34 -11.08
N HIS A 539 21.82 -4.28 -10.12
CA HIS A 539 22.46 -5.58 -10.28
C HIS A 539 21.80 -6.44 -11.38
N ASN A 540 20.57 -6.09 -11.77
CA ASN A 540 19.89 -6.68 -12.91
C ASN A 540 20.37 -6.06 -14.22
N ASP A 541 21.14 -6.81 -14.99
CA ASP A 541 21.71 -6.36 -16.26
C ASP A 541 20.63 -5.99 -17.30
N ALA A 542 19.44 -6.61 -17.25
CA ALA A 542 18.33 -6.24 -18.12
C ALA A 542 17.82 -4.82 -17.83
N VAL A 543 17.71 -4.44 -16.55
CA VAL A 543 17.30 -3.08 -16.15
C VAL A 543 18.37 -2.06 -16.55
N LEU A 544 19.65 -2.39 -16.32
CA LEU A 544 20.78 -1.55 -16.69
C LEU A 544 20.80 -1.29 -18.20
N ARG A 545 20.64 -2.37 -19.01
CA ARG A 545 20.59 -2.25 -20.47
C ARG A 545 19.39 -1.45 -20.96
N CYS A 546 18.20 -1.61 -20.32
CA CYS A 546 17.03 -0.80 -20.62
C CYS A 546 17.30 0.69 -20.42
N PHE A 547 18.06 1.07 -19.38
CA PHE A 547 18.41 2.48 -19.17
C PHE A 547 19.23 3.02 -20.33
N GLU A 548 20.28 2.31 -20.75
CA GLU A 548 21.12 2.72 -21.88
C GLU A 548 20.35 2.80 -23.21
N LEU A 549 19.46 1.81 -23.45
CA LEU A 549 18.65 1.80 -24.70
C LEU A 549 17.62 2.93 -24.75
N VAL A 550 17.00 3.27 -23.58
CA VAL A 550 15.97 4.33 -23.52
C VAL A 550 16.59 5.72 -23.57
N THR A 551 17.78 5.91 -22.98
CA THR A 551 18.44 7.22 -22.92
C THR A 551 19.45 7.44 -24.05
N GLY A 552 19.96 6.38 -24.67
CA GLY A 552 21.08 6.44 -25.61
C GLY A 552 22.41 6.86 -24.98
N LYS A 553 22.51 6.83 -23.64
CA LYS A 553 23.68 7.23 -22.86
C LYS A 553 24.34 6.01 -22.20
N GLU A 554 25.67 5.97 -22.21
CA GLU A 554 26.44 5.04 -21.40
C GLU A 554 26.49 5.52 -19.96
N VAL A 555 26.47 4.57 -19.01
CA VAL A 555 26.41 4.88 -17.57
C VAL A 555 27.46 4.09 -16.78
N ILE A 556 27.84 4.61 -15.64
CA ILE A 556 28.72 3.96 -14.67
C ILE A 556 27.85 3.21 -13.66
N ARG A 557 28.04 1.89 -13.57
CA ARG A 557 27.50 1.06 -12.50
C ARG A 557 28.66 0.52 -11.67
N PRO A 558 28.89 1.02 -10.43
CA PRO A 558 29.89 0.44 -9.54
C PRO A 558 29.59 -1.04 -9.22
N ASP A 559 30.63 -1.85 -9.03
CA ASP A 559 30.49 -3.26 -8.62
C ASP A 559 29.79 -3.42 -7.26
N ILE A 560 29.79 -2.35 -6.46
CA ILE A 560 29.10 -2.24 -5.16
C ILE A 560 27.77 -1.47 -5.25
N ALA A 561 27.15 -1.40 -6.41
CA ALA A 561 25.94 -0.61 -6.64
C ALA A 561 24.86 -0.83 -5.56
N GLY A 562 24.73 -2.03 -5.00
CA GLY A 562 23.75 -2.37 -3.97
C GLY A 562 24.08 -1.85 -2.57
N ILE A 563 25.32 -1.45 -2.29
CA ILE A 563 25.76 -1.00 -0.95
C ILE A 563 26.33 0.42 -0.95
N MET A 564 26.05 1.21 -1.96
CA MET A 564 26.58 2.57 -2.13
C MET A 564 26.27 3.47 -0.92
N GLY A 565 25.06 3.37 -0.33
CA GLY A 565 24.72 4.11 0.88
C GLY A 565 25.61 3.78 2.07
N ALA A 566 25.89 2.48 2.29
CA ALA A 566 26.78 2.04 3.36
C ALA A 566 28.24 2.44 3.10
N TYR A 567 28.72 2.30 1.86
CA TYR A 567 30.07 2.71 1.47
C TYR A 567 30.25 4.22 1.60
N GLY A 568 29.28 5.01 1.15
CA GLY A 568 29.30 6.48 1.33
C GLY A 568 29.26 6.90 2.80
N ALA A 569 28.48 6.20 3.63
CA ALA A 569 28.50 6.44 5.09
C ALA A 569 29.87 6.14 5.69
N ALA A 570 30.56 5.06 5.25
CA ALA A 570 31.91 4.75 5.69
C ALA A 570 32.92 5.82 5.26
N LEU A 571 32.84 6.34 4.02
CA LEU A 571 33.65 7.47 3.55
C LEU A 571 33.43 8.72 4.38
N ILE A 572 32.18 9.02 4.74
CA ILE A 572 31.82 10.14 5.62
C ILE A 572 32.36 9.94 7.04
N ALA A 573 32.29 8.71 7.57
CA ALA A 573 32.88 8.37 8.86
C ALA A 573 34.39 8.67 8.86
N ARG A 574 35.09 8.28 7.79
CA ARG A 574 36.53 8.57 7.62
C ARG A 574 36.81 10.06 7.55
N GLU A 575 36.04 10.83 6.79
CA GLU A 575 36.22 12.29 6.65
C GLU A 575 35.95 13.06 7.96
N ARG A 576 35.01 12.60 8.76
CA ARG A 576 34.62 13.25 10.03
C ARG A 576 35.52 12.87 11.20
N TYR A 577 36.24 11.77 11.07
CA TYR A 577 37.18 11.36 12.09
C TYR A 577 38.25 12.43 12.32
N ARG A 578 38.54 12.70 13.60
CA ARG A 578 39.64 13.58 14.02
C ARG A 578 40.63 12.76 14.85
N GLU A 579 41.91 12.94 14.61
CA GLU A 579 42.98 12.24 15.33
C GLU A 579 42.77 12.36 16.86
N GLY A 580 42.77 11.21 17.53
CA GLY A 580 42.52 11.10 18.96
C GLY A 580 41.08 11.10 19.42
N ALA A 581 40.11 11.25 18.51
CA ALA A 581 38.70 11.03 18.83
C ALA A 581 38.44 9.56 19.15
N ARG A 582 37.59 9.30 20.15
CA ARG A 582 37.16 7.94 20.51
C ARG A 582 35.72 7.67 20.04
N THR A 583 35.53 6.56 19.37
CA THR A 583 34.18 6.11 18.98
C THR A 583 33.30 5.85 20.22
N GLN A 584 32.04 6.19 20.12
CA GLN A 584 31.00 5.83 21.10
C GLN A 584 30.35 4.48 20.78
N MET A 585 30.68 3.89 19.63
CA MET A 585 30.08 2.64 19.21
C MET A 585 30.42 1.51 20.18
N ILE A 586 29.43 0.72 20.53
CA ILE A 586 29.58 -0.44 21.40
C ILE A 586 30.55 -1.48 20.80
N ARG A 587 31.31 -2.13 21.66
CA ARG A 587 32.31 -3.13 21.27
C ARG A 587 31.64 -4.47 20.94
N ALA A 588 32.38 -5.35 20.27
CA ALA A 588 31.94 -6.69 19.89
C ALA A 588 31.34 -7.49 21.07
N GLU A 589 31.98 -7.44 22.23
CA GLU A 589 31.56 -8.18 23.44
C GLU A 589 30.23 -7.65 24.00
N GLN A 590 29.91 -6.41 23.75
CA GLN A 590 28.68 -5.77 24.22
C GLN A 590 27.46 -6.06 23.34
N LEU A 591 27.67 -6.53 22.10
CA LEU A 591 26.59 -6.85 21.17
C LEU A 591 25.65 -7.94 21.68
N ASP A 592 26.14 -8.87 22.52
CA ASP A 592 25.31 -9.91 23.11
C ASP A 592 24.46 -9.43 24.28
N ALA A 593 24.79 -8.29 24.85
CA ALA A 593 24.06 -7.70 25.97
C ALA A 593 22.81 -6.89 25.53
N ILE A 594 22.71 -6.54 24.26
CA ILE A 594 21.56 -5.78 23.76
C ILE A 594 20.32 -6.69 23.74
N ARG A 595 19.30 -6.27 24.49
CA ARG A 595 18.00 -6.91 24.58
C ARG A 595 16.92 -5.91 24.21
N LEU A 596 16.38 -6.02 23.00
CA LEU A 596 15.28 -5.16 22.57
C LEU A 596 13.99 -5.58 23.27
N SER A 597 13.45 -4.70 24.13
CA SER A 597 12.09 -4.79 24.59
C SER A 597 11.32 -3.55 24.21
N SER A 598 10.10 -3.72 23.74
CA SER A 598 9.29 -2.61 23.28
C SER A 598 7.96 -2.56 24.04
N ARG A 599 7.55 -1.34 24.42
CA ARG A 599 6.24 -1.10 25.00
C ARG A 599 5.53 0.02 24.30
N ILE A 600 4.23 -0.13 24.11
CA ILE A 600 3.39 0.84 23.45
C ILE A 600 2.66 1.68 24.50
N THR A 601 2.60 2.99 24.26
CA THR A 601 1.83 3.91 25.10
C THR A 601 1.23 5.04 24.23
N ARG A 602 0.22 5.73 24.74
CA ARG A 602 -0.32 6.92 24.09
C ARG A 602 0.28 8.17 24.71
N CYS A 603 0.75 9.07 23.84
CA CYS A 603 1.17 10.42 24.25
C CYS A 603 -0.04 11.19 24.78
N ARG A 604 0.11 11.86 25.92
CA ARG A 604 -0.94 12.65 26.59
C ARG A 604 -0.71 14.15 26.52
N HIS A 605 0.28 14.61 25.75
CA HIS A 605 0.65 16.01 25.71
C HIS A 605 -0.29 16.87 24.88
N CYS A 606 -1.02 16.31 23.92
CA CYS A 606 -1.96 17.05 23.06
C CYS A 606 -3.05 16.14 22.48
N ALA A 607 -3.99 16.74 21.76
CA ALA A 607 -5.12 16.03 21.13
C ALA A 607 -4.74 14.99 20.06
N ASN A 608 -3.51 15.05 19.51
CA ASN A 608 -3.03 14.04 18.57
C ASN A 608 -2.94 12.64 19.19
N SER A 609 -2.72 12.57 20.51
CA SER A 609 -2.69 11.31 21.26
C SER A 609 -1.85 10.22 20.55
N CYS A 610 -0.65 10.61 20.08
CA CYS A 610 0.23 9.77 19.27
C CYS A 610 0.45 8.42 19.96
N LEU A 611 0.43 7.37 19.17
CA LEU A 611 0.82 6.05 19.62
C LEU A 611 2.36 5.99 19.61
N LEU A 612 2.97 5.85 20.78
CA LEU A 612 4.41 5.84 20.96
C LEU A 612 4.89 4.42 21.21
N THR A 613 5.96 4.00 20.55
CA THR A 613 6.70 2.79 20.88
C THR A 613 7.98 3.18 21.62
N ILE A 614 8.11 2.72 22.84
CA ILE A 614 9.29 2.95 23.68
C ILE A 614 10.15 1.69 23.63
N HIS A 615 11.32 1.81 23.05
CA HIS A 615 12.32 0.75 22.96
C HIS A 615 13.31 0.87 24.11
N ASP A 616 13.53 -0.23 24.82
CA ASP A 616 14.55 -0.36 25.84
C ASP A 616 15.58 -1.40 25.37
N PHE A 617 16.85 -1.05 25.39
CA PHE A 617 17.93 -1.89 24.87
C PHE A 617 18.61 -2.75 25.94
N GLY A 618 18.14 -2.71 27.18
CA GLY A 618 18.69 -3.49 28.30
C GLY A 618 19.98 -2.91 28.90
N ASN A 619 20.53 -1.84 28.30
CA ASN A 619 21.74 -1.14 28.75
C ASN A 619 21.46 0.22 29.41
N GLY A 620 20.19 0.49 29.74
CA GLY A 620 19.74 1.76 30.29
C GLY A 620 19.44 2.86 29.24
N GLN A 621 19.72 2.57 27.98
CA GLN A 621 19.37 3.48 26.87
C GLN A 621 17.97 3.17 26.37
N ARG A 622 17.25 4.22 25.95
CA ARG A 622 15.90 4.14 25.41
C ARG A 622 15.77 4.96 24.12
N PHE A 623 14.92 4.48 23.25
CA PHE A 623 14.52 5.19 22.04
C PHE A 623 13.00 5.22 21.94
N ILE A 624 12.44 6.36 21.56
CA ILE A 624 10.99 6.54 21.40
C ILE A 624 10.70 6.81 19.92
N SER A 625 9.83 6.01 19.33
CA SER A 625 9.33 6.20 17.97
C SER A 625 7.81 6.44 17.94
N GLY A 626 7.26 6.79 16.77
CA GLY A 626 5.84 7.12 16.62
C GLY A 626 5.45 8.52 17.11
N ASN A 627 6.40 9.30 17.64
CA ASN A 627 6.19 10.67 18.05
C ASN A 627 6.06 11.61 16.83
N ARG A 628 5.12 12.55 16.92
CA ARG A 628 4.93 13.61 15.91
C ARG A 628 5.59 14.94 16.32
N CYS A 629 6.20 15.01 17.48
CA CYS A 629 6.93 16.18 18.01
C CYS A 629 7.92 15.73 19.09
N GLU A 630 8.85 16.60 19.45
CA GLU A 630 9.90 16.35 20.43
C GLU A 630 9.37 16.04 21.84
N LYS A 631 8.22 16.60 22.22
CA LYS A 631 7.57 16.27 23.51
C LYS A 631 7.19 14.79 23.59
N GLY A 632 6.71 14.20 22.48
CA GLY A 632 6.43 12.78 22.39
C GLY A 632 7.69 11.93 22.48
N ALA A 633 8.84 12.44 22.07
CA ALA A 633 10.14 11.78 22.20
C ALA A 633 10.74 11.88 23.60
N GLY A 634 10.03 12.48 24.58
CA GLY A 634 10.55 12.68 25.95
C GLY A 634 11.60 13.79 26.05
N LYS A 635 11.79 14.56 24.99
CA LYS A 635 12.64 15.75 25.00
C LYS A 635 11.79 16.93 25.46
N ASP A 636 11.96 17.34 26.71
CA ASP A 636 11.26 18.51 27.23
C ASP A 636 12.08 19.74 26.87
N ASP A 637 11.56 20.57 25.98
CA ASP A 637 12.19 21.83 25.51
C ASP A 637 12.19 22.93 26.59
N GLY A 638 12.11 22.56 27.87
CA GLY A 638 12.05 23.54 28.98
C GLY A 638 10.81 24.42 28.92
N GLY A 639 9.75 23.94 28.26
CA GLY A 639 8.44 24.57 28.08
C GLY A 639 8.53 26.01 27.58
N SER A 640 8.27 26.26 26.30
CA SER A 640 8.08 27.64 25.85
C SER A 640 7.14 28.37 26.80
N LYS A 641 7.64 29.44 27.45
CA LYS A 641 6.82 30.30 28.29
C LYS A 641 5.77 31.11 27.51
N LEU A 642 5.79 30.97 26.17
CA LEU A 642 4.84 31.63 25.29
C LEU A 642 3.46 30.94 25.36
N PRO A 643 2.39 31.72 25.39
CA PRO A 643 1.05 31.18 25.41
C PRO A 643 0.75 30.43 24.08
N ASN A 644 0.10 29.30 24.18
CA ASN A 644 -0.35 28.55 23.00
C ASN A 644 -1.60 29.22 22.39
N LEU A 645 -1.38 30.13 21.44
CA LEU A 645 -2.48 30.87 20.78
C LEU A 645 -3.41 29.99 19.95
N PHE A 646 -2.96 28.85 19.45
CA PHE A 646 -3.85 27.91 18.73
C PHE A 646 -4.84 27.24 19.69
N ALA A 647 -4.39 26.80 20.85
CA ALA A 647 -5.27 26.26 21.89
C ALA A 647 -6.26 27.32 22.36
N TYR A 648 -5.77 28.54 22.63
CA TYR A 648 -6.60 29.67 23.02
C TYR A 648 -7.65 29.99 21.95
N LYS A 649 -7.28 30.07 20.67
CA LYS A 649 -8.20 30.30 19.54
C LYS A 649 -9.30 29.23 19.51
N TYR A 650 -8.92 27.95 19.60
CA TYR A 650 -9.86 26.84 19.57
C TYR A 650 -10.87 26.92 20.71
N GLU A 651 -10.40 27.12 21.94
CA GLU A 651 -11.25 27.26 23.11
C GLU A 651 -12.17 28.49 22.98
N ARG A 652 -11.63 29.61 22.51
CA ARG A 652 -12.40 30.86 22.34
C ARG A 652 -13.51 30.74 21.31
N LEU A 653 -13.27 30.03 20.18
CA LEU A 653 -14.25 29.83 19.12
C LEU A 653 -15.45 28.98 19.57
N PHE A 654 -15.24 28.02 20.46
CA PHE A 654 -16.27 27.07 20.89
C PHE A 654 -16.75 27.25 22.34
N LYS A 655 -16.41 28.34 23.00
CA LYS A 655 -16.72 28.64 24.42
C LYS A 655 -18.16 29.04 24.67
N TYR A 656 -19.07 28.87 23.77
CA TYR A 656 -20.43 29.34 23.92
C TYR A 656 -21.31 28.30 24.61
N GLU A 657 -22.13 28.74 25.56
CA GLU A 657 -23.08 27.89 26.30
C GLU A 657 -24.43 27.87 25.58
N PRO A 658 -24.96 26.71 25.23
CA PRO A 658 -26.25 26.60 24.55
C PRO A 658 -27.42 27.00 25.49
N LEU A 659 -28.48 27.53 24.93
CA LEU A 659 -29.70 27.82 25.71
C LEU A 659 -30.16 26.55 26.47
N PRO A 660 -30.67 26.71 27.71
CA PRO A 660 -31.37 25.62 28.39
C PRO A 660 -32.55 25.16 27.53
N LEU A 661 -32.91 23.87 27.56
CA LEU A 661 -34.03 23.35 26.76
C LEU A 661 -35.37 24.07 27.06
N SER A 662 -35.57 24.47 28.31
CA SER A 662 -36.76 25.26 28.72
C SER A 662 -36.86 26.64 28.06
N MET A 663 -35.74 27.23 27.64
CA MET A 663 -35.65 28.51 26.94
C MET A 663 -35.57 28.39 25.41
N ALA A 664 -35.37 27.19 24.89
CA ALA A 664 -35.26 26.93 23.46
C ALA A 664 -36.63 26.85 22.78
N ARG A 665 -37.32 27.97 22.64
CA ARG A 665 -38.71 28.04 22.12
C ARG A 665 -38.89 27.44 20.71
N ARG A 666 -37.83 27.39 19.91
CA ARG A 666 -37.83 26.86 18.55
C ARG A 666 -37.17 25.48 18.41
N GLY A 667 -36.77 24.87 19.53
CA GLY A 667 -36.18 23.57 19.58
C GLY A 667 -34.64 23.60 19.41
N VAL A 668 -34.07 22.52 18.87
CA VAL A 668 -32.64 22.31 18.77
C VAL A 668 -32.16 22.39 17.32
N VAL A 669 -31.06 23.10 17.06
CA VAL A 669 -30.37 23.12 15.78
C VAL A 669 -28.98 22.54 15.94
N GLY A 670 -28.63 21.53 15.14
CA GLY A 670 -27.31 20.93 15.07
C GLY A 670 -26.38 21.67 14.10
N ILE A 671 -25.18 21.93 14.52
CA ILE A 671 -24.11 22.51 13.68
C ILE A 671 -22.91 21.57 13.68
N PRO A 672 -22.43 21.10 12.49
CA PRO A 672 -21.25 20.27 12.44
C PRO A 672 -19.98 21.10 12.72
N ARG A 673 -19.09 20.61 13.58
CA ARG A 673 -17.80 21.25 13.90
C ARG A 673 -16.78 20.93 12.80
N ALA A 674 -16.99 21.42 11.60
CA ALA A 674 -16.22 21.00 10.44
C ALA A 674 -15.97 22.13 9.44
N LEU A 675 -14.84 22.06 8.73
CA LEU A 675 -14.42 22.94 7.65
C LEU A 675 -14.57 24.45 8.03
N ASN A 676 -15.24 25.24 7.19
CA ASN A 676 -15.44 26.69 7.40
C ASN A 676 -16.33 27.05 8.60
N ILE A 677 -17.12 26.11 9.10
CA ILE A 677 -17.87 26.33 10.35
C ILE A 677 -16.93 26.60 11.51
N TYR A 678 -15.72 26.06 11.49
CA TYR A 678 -14.70 26.32 12.51
C TYR A 678 -14.52 27.83 12.78
N GLU A 679 -14.36 28.64 11.73
CA GLU A 679 -14.18 30.10 11.86
C GLU A 679 -15.52 30.83 12.10
N ASN A 680 -16.60 30.33 11.52
CA ASN A 680 -17.91 31.00 11.47
C ASN A 680 -18.86 30.61 12.63
N TYR A 681 -18.46 29.68 13.50
CA TYR A 681 -19.32 29.19 14.59
C TYR A 681 -19.82 30.29 15.53
N PRO A 682 -19.01 31.29 15.99
CA PRO A 682 -19.49 32.35 16.84
C PRO A 682 -20.67 33.13 16.25
N PHE A 683 -20.62 33.38 14.93
CA PHE A 683 -21.71 34.05 14.20
C PHE A 683 -23.00 33.20 14.21
N TRP A 684 -22.87 31.92 13.84
CA TRP A 684 -24.03 31.02 13.75
C TRP A 684 -24.63 30.71 15.13
N PHE A 685 -23.77 30.53 16.12
CA PHE A 685 -24.22 30.37 17.50
C PHE A 685 -25.09 31.55 17.96
N THR A 686 -24.58 32.79 17.77
CA THR A 686 -25.29 34.00 18.15
C THR A 686 -26.60 34.16 17.38
N PHE A 687 -26.59 33.91 16.08
CA PHE A 687 -27.76 33.99 15.21
C PHE A 687 -28.89 33.05 15.68
N PHE A 688 -28.60 31.76 15.83
CA PHE A 688 -29.60 30.79 16.22
C PHE A 688 -30.05 30.96 17.67
N THR A 689 -29.17 31.33 18.57
CA THR A 689 -29.51 31.62 19.97
C THR A 689 -30.46 32.83 20.04
N ALA A 690 -30.19 33.90 19.28
CA ALA A 690 -31.08 35.08 19.21
C ALA A 690 -32.46 34.74 18.63
N LEU A 691 -32.54 33.76 17.74
CA LEU A 691 -33.80 33.23 17.21
C LEU A 691 -34.55 32.30 18.18
N GLY A 692 -33.96 31.95 19.33
CA GLY A 692 -34.55 31.07 20.34
C GLY A 692 -34.32 29.58 20.10
N PHE A 693 -33.31 29.21 19.31
CA PHE A 693 -32.86 27.83 19.18
C PHE A 693 -31.78 27.49 20.21
N ARG A 694 -31.79 26.27 20.73
CA ARG A 694 -30.62 25.68 21.37
C ARG A 694 -29.66 25.17 20.30
N VAL A 695 -28.44 25.66 20.31
CA VAL A 695 -27.39 25.19 19.36
C VAL A 695 -26.68 23.95 19.93
N GLU A 696 -26.77 22.84 19.23
CA GLU A 696 -26.05 21.61 19.53
C GLU A 696 -24.88 21.44 18.54
N LEU A 697 -23.66 21.46 19.09
CA LEU A 697 -22.44 21.30 18.30
C LEU A 697 -22.00 19.85 18.31
N SER A 698 -21.62 19.29 17.16
CA SER A 698 -21.03 17.95 17.10
C SER A 698 -19.75 17.82 17.94
N GLY A 699 -19.39 16.61 18.31
CA GLY A 699 -18.20 16.31 19.10
C GLY A 699 -16.89 16.85 18.51
N ARG A 700 -15.79 16.73 19.25
CA ARG A 700 -14.45 17.00 18.72
C ARG A 700 -14.08 15.92 17.72
N SER A 701 -13.37 16.29 16.67
CA SER A 701 -12.85 15.35 15.67
C SER A 701 -11.98 14.28 16.35
N SER A 702 -12.27 13.03 16.06
CA SER A 702 -11.54 11.86 16.55
C SER A 702 -11.67 10.71 15.53
N PRO A 703 -10.84 9.66 15.63
CA PRO A 703 -11.00 8.46 14.81
C PRO A 703 -12.38 7.80 14.98
N GLU A 704 -12.90 7.77 16.19
CA GLU A 704 -14.22 7.20 16.52
C GLU A 704 -15.35 7.99 15.83
N LEU A 705 -15.23 9.32 15.81
CA LEU A 705 -16.19 10.18 15.12
C LEU A 705 -16.10 9.99 13.60
N TYR A 706 -14.90 9.83 13.03
CA TYR A 706 -14.71 9.51 11.62
C TYR A 706 -15.43 8.20 11.24
N ASN A 707 -15.27 7.15 12.04
CA ASN A 707 -15.86 5.84 11.80
C ASN A 707 -17.40 5.88 11.71
N LYS A 708 -18.07 6.75 12.47
CA LYS A 708 -19.53 6.93 12.40
C LYS A 708 -20.03 7.31 11.01
N GLY A 709 -19.25 8.09 10.27
CA GLY A 709 -19.62 8.60 8.95
C GLY A 709 -19.04 7.85 7.77
N MET A 710 -18.20 6.85 7.99
CA MET A 710 -17.38 6.21 6.96
C MET A 710 -18.20 5.66 5.78
N GLU A 711 -19.34 5.01 6.04
CA GLU A 711 -20.21 4.44 5.00
C GLU A 711 -20.79 5.49 4.06
N THR A 712 -20.95 6.73 4.54
CA THR A 712 -21.56 7.82 3.79
C THR A 712 -20.58 8.60 2.91
N ILE A 713 -19.26 8.28 2.97
CA ILE A 713 -18.22 8.93 2.19
C ILE A 713 -18.31 8.45 0.72
N PRO A 714 -18.58 9.35 -0.25
CA PRO A 714 -18.82 8.94 -1.63
C PRO A 714 -17.54 8.73 -2.44
N SER A 715 -16.38 9.17 -1.95
CA SER A 715 -15.11 9.11 -2.67
C SER A 715 -13.91 9.06 -1.73
N GLU A 716 -13.05 8.07 -1.94
CA GLU A 716 -11.78 7.94 -1.27
C GLU A 716 -10.79 9.08 -1.59
N SER A 717 -10.92 9.71 -2.75
CA SER A 717 -9.99 10.75 -3.20
C SER A 717 -10.20 12.11 -2.54
N VAL A 718 -11.30 12.32 -1.82
CA VAL A 718 -11.56 13.59 -1.12
C VAL A 718 -10.62 13.75 0.08
N CYS A 719 -10.27 14.99 0.42
CA CYS A 719 -9.36 15.28 1.54
C CYS A 719 -9.93 14.82 2.89
N TYR A 720 -9.04 14.46 3.83
CA TYR A 720 -9.44 13.95 5.14
C TYR A 720 -10.37 14.88 5.93
N PRO A 721 -10.15 16.23 5.98
CA PRO A 721 -11.08 17.14 6.64
C PRO A 721 -12.52 17.08 6.09
N ALA A 722 -12.69 16.87 4.80
CA ALA A 722 -14.01 16.68 4.20
C ALA A 722 -14.63 15.35 4.59
N LYS A 723 -13.87 14.27 4.64
CA LYS A 723 -14.33 12.96 5.14
C LYS A 723 -14.83 13.06 6.59
N MET A 724 -14.12 13.85 7.42
CA MET A 724 -14.53 14.08 8.82
C MET A 724 -15.93 14.70 8.96
N VAL A 725 -16.38 15.50 7.98
CA VAL A 725 -17.74 16.11 8.01
C VAL A 725 -18.82 15.05 8.12
N HIS A 726 -18.64 13.91 7.42
CA HIS A 726 -19.60 12.80 7.48
C HIS A 726 -19.77 12.28 8.92
N GLY A 727 -18.68 12.11 9.65
CA GLY A 727 -18.72 11.73 11.06
C GLY A 727 -19.39 12.77 11.94
N HIS A 728 -19.14 14.07 11.70
CA HIS A 728 -19.79 15.14 12.44
C HIS A 728 -21.31 15.19 12.20
N ILE A 729 -21.75 14.93 10.99
CA ILE A 729 -23.18 14.86 10.67
C ILE A 729 -23.81 13.63 11.35
N MET A 730 -23.19 12.46 11.24
CA MET A 730 -23.70 11.25 11.88
C MET A 730 -23.74 11.36 13.41
N ASP A 731 -22.78 12.06 14.03
CA ASP A 731 -22.79 12.33 15.46
C ASP A 731 -24.02 13.16 15.90
N LEU A 732 -24.41 14.16 15.11
CA LEU A 732 -25.64 14.93 15.35
C LEU A 732 -26.90 14.09 15.14
N VAL A 733 -26.91 13.21 14.13
CA VAL A 733 -27.99 12.26 13.87
C VAL A 733 -28.16 11.29 15.04
N ASP A 734 -27.08 10.75 15.58
CA ASP A 734 -27.08 9.84 16.73
C ASP A 734 -27.57 10.51 18.01
N ARG A 735 -27.31 11.81 18.17
CA ARG A 735 -27.81 12.61 19.30
C ARG A 735 -29.31 12.98 19.17
N GLY A 736 -29.96 12.53 18.09
CA GLY A 736 -31.38 12.77 17.87
C GLY A 736 -31.72 14.21 17.43
N VAL A 737 -30.78 14.95 16.85
CA VAL A 737 -31.02 16.31 16.38
C VAL A 737 -31.87 16.28 15.12
N GLY A 738 -33.10 16.81 15.16
CA GLY A 738 -34.04 16.82 14.03
C GLY A 738 -33.84 17.95 13.02
N PHE A 739 -33.04 18.96 13.34
CA PHE A 739 -32.71 20.08 12.44
C PHE A 739 -31.21 20.31 12.42
N ILE A 740 -30.57 20.18 11.26
CA ILE A 740 -29.12 20.40 11.05
C ILE A 740 -28.92 21.53 10.05
N PHE A 741 -28.08 22.49 10.42
CA PHE A 741 -27.70 23.63 9.58
C PHE A 741 -26.24 23.53 9.15
N TYR A 742 -26.02 23.50 7.83
CA TYR A 742 -24.66 23.47 7.25
C TYR A 742 -24.63 24.22 5.91
N PRO A 743 -24.29 25.54 5.91
CA PRO A 743 -24.37 26.37 4.70
C PRO A 743 -23.24 26.13 3.71
N CYS A 744 -23.55 26.36 2.44
CA CYS A 744 -22.59 26.45 1.34
C CYS A 744 -22.05 27.89 1.26
N ILE A 745 -20.75 28.08 1.45
CA ILE A 745 -20.12 29.42 1.40
C ILE A 745 -19.00 29.38 0.35
N VAL A 746 -19.22 30.08 -0.76
CA VAL A 746 -18.26 30.12 -1.86
C VAL A 746 -17.15 31.14 -1.61
N LYS A 747 -17.51 32.27 -1.00
CA LYS A 747 -16.59 33.37 -0.78
C LYS A 747 -16.74 33.92 0.63
N GLU A 748 -15.62 34.08 1.33
CA GLU A 748 -15.57 34.63 2.67
C GLU A 748 -15.55 36.17 2.68
N VAL A 749 -15.73 36.72 3.88
CA VAL A 749 -15.63 38.16 4.10
C VAL A 749 -14.18 38.60 3.81
N ARG A 750 -14.04 39.74 3.09
CA ARG A 750 -12.72 40.31 2.83
C ARG A 750 -12.19 41.06 4.04
N GLU A 751 -11.65 40.37 5.02
CA GLU A 751 -11.09 40.94 6.24
C GLU A 751 -9.73 41.61 5.98
N GLN A 752 -8.90 41.02 5.13
CA GLN A 752 -7.57 41.54 4.76
C GLN A 752 -7.55 42.02 3.31
N LYS A 753 -7.46 43.35 3.13
CA LYS A 753 -7.53 43.99 1.80
C LYS A 753 -6.36 43.58 0.88
N LYS A 754 -5.20 43.25 1.43
CA LYS A 754 -3.98 42.86 0.68
C LYS A 754 -3.95 41.38 0.31
N ALA A 755 -4.85 40.55 0.85
CA ALA A 755 -4.94 39.16 0.50
C ALA A 755 -5.52 38.98 -0.91
N ASP A 756 -4.91 38.08 -1.70
CA ASP A 756 -5.27 37.91 -3.10
C ASP A 756 -6.54 37.07 -3.30
N ASN A 757 -6.79 36.09 -2.44
CA ASN A 757 -7.89 35.14 -2.57
C ASN A 757 -8.79 35.12 -1.35
N HIS A 758 -10.12 35.15 -1.59
CA HIS A 758 -11.17 35.05 -0.59
C HIS A 758 -12.18 33.91 -0.91
N PHE A 759 -11.90 33.09 -1.92
CA PHE A 759 -12.72 31.95 -2.27
C PHE A 759 -12.38 30.75 -1.40
N ASN A 760 -13.41 30.07 -0.91
CA ASN A 760 -13.26 28.75 -0.34
C ASN A 760 -12.89 27.74 -1.43
N CYS A 761 -12.20 26.68 -1.06
CA CYS A 761 -11.96 25.59 -2.01
C CYS A 761 -13.27 24.94 -2.45
N PRO A 762 -13.35 24.34 -3.66
CA PRO A 762 -14.56 23.70 -4.17
C PRO A 762 -15.20 22.71 -3.19
N ILE A 763 -14.38 21.98 -2.42
CA ILE A 763 -14.86 21.04 -1.40
C ILE A 763 -15.65 21.79 -0.32
N VAL A 764 -15.07 22.81 0.30
CA VAL A 764 -15.73 23.58 1.37
C VAL A 764 -17.02 24.22 0.84
N SER A 765 -17.00 24.78 -0.36
CA SER A 765 -18.14 25.51 -0.92
C SER A 765 -19.34 24.63 -1.31
N SER A 766 -19.11 23.33 -1.63
CA SER A 766 -20.16 22.44 -2.14
C SER A 766 -20.45 21.23 -1.26
N TYR A 767 -19.68 21.00 -0.22
CA TYR A 767 -19.75 19.76 0.57
C TYR A 767 -21.11 19.53 1.27
N PRO A 768 -21.84 20.54 1.72
CA PRO A 768 -23.21 20.33 2.21
C PRO A 768 -24.15 19.66 1.20
N GLU A 769 -23.94 19.89 -0.11
CA GLU A 769 -24.68 19.20 -1.18
C GLU A 769 -24.30 17.71 -1.24
N VAL A 770 -23.00 17.40 -1.10
CA VAL A 770 -22.50 16.02 -1.08
C VAL A 770 -23.09 15.25 0.10
N ILE A 771 -23.07 15.84 1.30
CA ILE A 771 -23.67 15.24 2.50
C ILE A 771 -25.14 14.92 2.30
N LYS A 772 -25.94 15.87 1.80
CA LYS A 772 -27.38 15.66 1.57
C LYS A 772 -27.67 14.47 0.68
N ASN A 773 -26.83 14.26 -0.34
CA ASN A 773 -27.06 13.22 -1.34
C ASN A 773 -26.49 11.84 -0.95
N ASN A 774 -25.61 11.78 0.06
CA ASN A 774 -24.92 10.53 0.42
C ASN A 774 -25.16 10.07 1.87
N ALA A 775 -25.81 10.86 2.71
CA ALA A 775 -26.19 10.48 4.08
C ALA A 775 -27.67 10.12 4.15
N ASP A 776 -28.01 8.86 3.83
CA ASP A 776 -29.40 8.37 3.80
C ASP A 776 -30.13 8.53 5.14
N ALA A 777 -29.40 8.43 6.26
CA ALA A 777 -29.94 8.66 7.58
C ALA A 777 -30.67 10.01 7.75
N LEU A 778 -30.29 11.03 6.97
CA LEU A 778 -30.99 12.32 6.96
C LEU A 778 -32.45 12.19 6.45
N ARG A 779 -32.65 11.31 5.45
CA ARG A 779 -33.97 11.02 4.89
C ARG A 779 -34.77 10.03 5.77
N GLU A 780 -34.13 8.95 6.17
CA GLU A 780 -34.74 7.88 6.97
C GLU A 780 -35.27 8.38 8.32
N LYS A 781 -34.49 9.24 8.98
CA LYS A 781 -34.89 9.86 10.26
C LYS A 781 -35.64 11.19 10.11
N ASN A 782 -36.01 11.55 8.88
CA ASN A 782 -36.74 12.76 8.55
C ASN A 782 -36.12 14.05 9.12
N ILE A 783 -34.78 14.16 9.00
CA ILE A 783 -34.01 15.29 9.52
C ILE A 783 -34.08 16.49 8.58
N LEU A 784 -34.47 17.64 9.09
CA LEU A 784 -34.46 18.90 8.34
C LEU A 784 -33.00 19.35 8.13
N PHE A 785 -32.47 19.12 6.95
CA PHE A 785 -31.09 19.50 6.60
C PHE A 785 -31.08 20.77 5.74
N ILE A 786 -30.70 21.91 6.35
CA ILE A 786 -30.72 23.23 5.72
C ILE A 786 -29.26 23.60 5.29
N LYS A 787 -29.05 23.80 3.98
CA LYS A 787 -27.77 24.02 3.34
C LYS A 787 -27.77 25.16 2.35
N PRO A 788 -28.12 26.39 2.74
CA PRO A 788 -28.24 27.51 1.82
C PRO A 788 -26.88 27.96 1.26
N PHE A 789 -26.88 28.42 0.02
CA PHE A 789 -25.75 29.18 -0.51
C PHE A 789 -25.83 30.61 0.01
N LEU A 790 -24.84 31.03 0.81
CA LEU A 790 -24.81 32.32 1.48
C LEU A 790 -23.69 33.22 0.95
N PRO A 791 -24.02 34.48 0.56
CA PRO A 791 -23.05 35.43 0.03
C PRO A 791 -22.37 36.22 1.14
N TYR A 792 -21.36 35.69 1.81
CA TYR A 792 -20.63 36.36 2.89
C TYR A 792 -19.89 37.63 2.43
N ASP A 793 -19.55 37.71 1.16
CA ASP A 793 -18.91 38.86 0.56
C ASP A 793 -19.84 40.08 0.40
N ASN A 794 -21.13 39.90 0.59
CA ASN A 794 -22.11 40.95 0.45
C ASN A 794 -23.16 40.97 1.60
N LYS A 795 -22.93 41.82 2.58
CA LYS A 795 -23.76 41.93 3.78
C LYS A 795 -25.26 42.14 3.46
N LYS A 796 -25.62 43.00 2.47
CA LYS A 796 -27.04 43.28 2.13
C LYS A 796 -27.72 42.02 1.53
N ARG A 797 -27.00 41.27 0.70
CA ARG A 797 -27.55 40.02 0.14
C ARG A 797 -27.61 38.92 1.21
N LEU A 798 -26.61 38.86 2.11
CA LEU A 798 -26.64 37.92 3.23
C LEU A 798 -27.86 38.13 4.12
N ILE A 799 -28.13 39.37 4.57
CA ILE A 799 -29.31 39.72 5.38
C ILE A 799 -30.62 39.34 4.70
N ARG A 800 -30.71 39.47 3.38
CA ARG A 800 -31.95 39.08 2.65
C ARG A 800 -32.13 37.58 2.55
N ARG A 801 -31.01 36.81 2.66
CA ARG A 801 -31.04 35.35 2.58
C ARG A 801 -31.28 34.68 3.92
N LEU A 802 -30.86 35.32 5.03
CA LEU A 802 -31.13 34.88 6.41
C LEU A 802 -32.55 35.28 6.85
#